data_8d68f3b699de72ac8602e86f1572bf4e
#
_entry.id   8d68f3b699de72ac8602e86f1572bf4e
#
_cell.length_a   1.000
_cell.length_b   1.000
_cell.length_c   1.000
_cell.angle_alpha   90.00
_cell.angle_beta   90.00
_cell.angle_gamma   90.00
#
_symmetry.space_group_name_H-M   'P 1'
#
loop_
_entity.id
_entity.type
_entity.pdbx_description
1 polymer ?
#
loop_
_entity_poly.entity_id
_entity_poly.type
_entity_poly.pdbx_seq_one_letter_code
_entity_poly.pdbx_strand_id
1 'polypeptide(L)'
;MTKTLAAAKRQERVKFKVPRSVQDAIPIRRIWPDGIFQVGNQYSKSWSFTDINYAIADKDDKMAMFLDYCALLNALDSGASAKITIHNRRIDKEDFERSVLLPLHGDALDHYREEFNEMLRAQVTGTSNSMVRERYLTVSIVKRNIDEARTYFARVGTNLVTHLAKLSSVAAELSTPDRLRLLRDFFKAGQPPAFDFDLRQHAKRGHSFKDWLCPDSMEFAADHFKIDGRFGRVLYLQDYASYIKDSFISELCDLDRSMMLSIDILPVPTDEAARQMQNTLLGVETNIANWQRKQNAANNWSATIPYDMELQRKETKEMLDDLTTRDQRMMFGLVTLVHMADSRQQLDSDTETLQSVGRKHLCQLSTLRWQQKDGLDTVLPYGLRRIQALRTLTTESTAVLIPFRAQEILQPGGIYYGQNAVSKNMIVADRTKLLNGNSFRLGVSGSGKSMSAKEELVQIALATEDDILILDPESEFGHLTRALGGEVIQISATSDTHINALDMDRSYGDERNPIVAKSEFVLSLYEQLVGGGQVTAKEKSILGRCTELVYQPYIRNGYQGTLPTLRDFYRLLKMQPEPEAQGLALASELFITGTLNTFAKYTNVDTQARIIDYDIRELGEQLMPLGMLVTLDAIYNRVIQNSKNGRRTWIYCDEFYLLFKYEYSANFFYKLWKRIRKYNGLITGLTQNCDELLRSDTARLMLANSEFLILLNQSATDREELAKLLHISDTQLGYITDVPAGCGLIRCGGQLVPFTNAFPQNTDLYRLMSTRPGEMLN
;
A
#
# COMPACT_ATOMS: atom_id res chain seq x y z
N MET A 1 44.08 0.35 16.31
CA MET A 1 42.69 -0.10 16.61
C MET A 1 41.95 1.06 17.24
N THR A 2 40.85 1.52 16.63
CA THR A 2 40.06 2.66 17.14
C THR A 2 39.53 2.40 18.54
N LYS A 3 39.31 3.47 19.34
CA LYS A 3 38.67 3.36 20.65
C LYS A 3 37.28 2.74 20.50
N THR A 4 36.55 3.13 19.44
CA THR A 4 35.23 2.59 19.10
C THR A 4 35.30 1.07 18.84
N LEU A 5 36.22 0.61 18.01
CA LEU A 5 36.40 -0.81 17.73
C LEU A 5 36.86 -1.59 18.98
N ALA A 6 37.73 -1.00 19.79
CA ALA A 6 38.18 -1.61 21.04
C ALA A 6 37.04 -1.73 22.07
N ALA A 7 36.18 -0.71 22.15
CA ALA A 7 34.96 -0.75 22.99
C ALA A 7 33.98 -1.80 22.50
N ALA A 8 33.73 -1.87 21.18
CA ALA A 8 32.88 -2.87 20.57
C ALA A 8 33.38 -4.29 20.85
N LYS A 9 34.68 -4.55 20.65
CA LYS A 9 35.30 -5.85 20.96
C LYS A 9 35.27 -6.22 22.43
N ARG A 10 35.32 -5.23 23.35
CA ARG A 10 35.13 -5.50 24.79
C ARG A 10 33.71 -5.90 25.15
N GLN A 11 32.71 -5.28 24.53
CA GLN A 11 31.30 -5.62 24.70
C GLN A 11 30.99 -7.04 24.20
N GLU A 12 31.70 -7.48 23.16
CA GLU A 12 31.55 -8.79 22.54
C GLU A 12 32.26 -9.91 23.33
N ARG A 13 33.30 -9.61 24.12
CA ARG A 13 34.04 -10.56 24.92
C ARG A 13 33.28 -10.96 26.22
N VAL A 14 32.11 -11.53 26.08
CA VAL A 14 31.43 -12.19 27.19
C VAL A 14 31.91 -13.64 27.22
N LYS A 15 32.35 -14.13 28.41
CA LYS A 15 32.67 -15.55 28.57
C LYS A 15 31.46 -16.38 28.23
N PHE A 16 31.61 -17.30 27.29
CA PHE A 16 30.58 -18.23 26.92
C PHE A 16 30.19 -19.05 28.17
N LYS A 17 28.91 -19.02 28.48
CA LYS A 17 28.30 -19.89 29.49
C LYS A 17 27.31 -20.77 28.76
N VAL A 18 27.42 -22.08 28.99
CA VAL A 18 26.40 -23.01 28.48
C VAL A 18 25.06 -22.67 29.15
N PRO A 19 24.00 -22.31 28.38
CA PRO A 19 22.68 -22.08 28.99
C PRO A 19 22.17 -23.33 29.67
N ARG A 20 21.61 -23.17 30.86
CA ARG A 20 21.01 -24.30 31.63
C ARG A 20 19.55 -24.53 31.26
N SER A 21 18.92 -23.54 30.67
CA SER A 21 17.53 -23.57 30.22
C SER A 21 17.38 -22.77 28.94
N VAL A 22 16.27 -22.96 28.23
CA VAL A 22 15.93 -22.17 27.03
C VAL A 22 15.77 -20.69 27.41
N GLN A 23 15.25 -20.39 28.58
CA GLN A 23 15.14 -19.01 29.07
C GLN A 23 16.52 -18.34 29.25
N ASP A 24 17.54 -19.10 29.66
CA ASP A 24 18.91 -18.60 29.80
C ASP A 24 19.55 -18.34 28.42
N ALA A 25 19.08 -19.03 27.37
CA ALA A 25 19.54 -18.82 26.00
C ALA A 25 19.10 -17.50 25.44
N ILE A 26 18.00 -16.90 25.92
CA ILE A 26 17.53 -15.58 25.50
C ILE A 26 18.21 -14.49 26.30
N PRO A 27 19.02 -13.59 25.69
CA PRO A 27 19.91 -12.69 26.43
C PRO A 27 19.19 -11.47 27.05
N ILE A 28 17.89 -11.26 26.81
CA ILE A 28 17.12 -10.14 27.34
C ILE A 28 17.01 -10.29 28.88
N ARG A 29 17.44 -9.26 29.61
CA ARG A 29 17.42 -9.24 31.06
C ARG A 29 16.19 -8.55 31.64
N ARG A 30 15.81 -7.40 31.05
CA ARG A 30 14.68 -6.58 31.49
C ARG A 30 13.97 -5.98 30.28
N ILE A 31 12.68 -5.72 30.41
CA ILE A 31 11.84 -5.03 29.46
C ILE A 31 11.04 -3.94 30.17
N TRP A 32 10.69 -2.85 29.47
CA TRP A 32 9.86 -1.76 29.97
C TRP A 32 8.66 -1.55 29.05
N PRO A 33 7.56 -0.97 29.55
CA PRO A 33 6.33 -0.78 28.76
C PRO A 33 6.50 0.04 27.47
N ASP A 34 7.49 0.93 27.45
CA ASP A 34 7.84 1.82 26.34
C ASP A 34 8.72 1.18 25.25
N GLY A 35 8.75 -0.15 25.19
CA GLY A 35 9.47 -0.89 24.16
C GLY A 35 10.99 -0.94 24.34
N ILE A 36 11.54 -0.48 25.47
CA ILE A 36 12.98 -0.57 25.73
C ILE A 36 13.31 -1.93 26.32
N PHE A 37 14.32 -2.59 25.74
CA PHE A 37 14.88 -3.85 26.24
C PHE A 37 16.29 -3.63 26.74
N GLN A 38 16.67 -4.38 27.78
CA GLN A 38 18.02 -4.38 28.35
C GLN A 38 18.69 -5.73 28.18
N VAL A 39 19.88 -5.71 27.62
CA VAL A 39 20.77 -6.86 27.52
C VAL A 39 22.13 -6.47 28.11
N GLY A 40 22.52 -7.11 29.25
CA GLY A 40 23.70 -6.67 30.00
C GLY A 40 23.54 -5.25 30.53
N ASN A 41 24.46 -4.35 30.13
CA ASN A 41 24.46 -2.91 30.39
C ASN A 41 23.97 -2.07 29.21
N GLN A 42 23.50 -2.70 28.16
CA GLN A 42 23.05 -2.06 26.92
C GLN A 42 21.54 -2.00 26.87
N TYR A 43 21.01 -0.86 26.47
CA TYR A 43 19.59 -0.62 26.21
C TYR A 43 19.34 -0.58 24.72
N SER A 44 18.22 -1.11 24.26
CA SER A 44 17.81 -1.08 22.86
C SER A 44 16.34 -0.70 22.69
N LYS A 45 16.04 0.04 21.61
CA LYS A 45 14.67 0.36 21.17
C LYS A 45 14.55 0.10 19.68
N SER A 46 13.37 -0.28 19.21
CA SER A 46 13.15 -0.66 17.82
C SER A 46 12.01 0.13 17.21
N TRP A 47 12.11 0.41 15.93
CA TRP A 47 11.11 1.02 15.07
C TRP A 47 10.83 0.08 13.90
N SER A 48 9.56 -0.09 13.53
CA SER A 48 9.19 -0.64 12.23
C SER A 48 9.21 0.45 11.18
N PHE A 49 9.47 0.11 9.94
CA PHE A 49 9.38 1.05 8.82
C PHE A 49 8.91 0.34 7.54
N THR A 50 8.18 1.09 6.69
CA THR A 50 7.61 0.56 5.46
C THR A 50 8.62 0.55 4.32
N ASP A 51 8.39 -0.31 3.33
CA ASP A 51 9.15 -0.32 2.08
C ASP A 51 8.86 0.91 1.22
N ILE A 52 9.74 1.20 0.28
CA ILE A 52 9.58 2.24 -0.74
C ILE A 52 9.75 1.64 -2.13
N ASN A 53 9.29 2.34 -3.15
CA ASN A 53 9.32 1.87 -4.54
C ASN A 53 10.71 2.03 -5.20
N TYR A 54 11.76 1.58 -4.51
CA TYR A 54 13.13 1.71 -5.00
C TYR A 54 13.38 0.96 -6.31
N ALA A 55 12.89 -0.28 -6.43
CA ALA A 55 13.15 -1.12 -7.60
C ALA A 55 12.52 -0.57 -8.90
N ILE A 56 11.38 0.11 -8.78
CA ILE A 56 10.58 0.63 -9.90
C ILE A 56 10.75 2.14 -10.12
N ALA A 57 11.58 2.80 -9.32
CA ALA A 57 11.92 4.20 -9.52
C ALA A 57 12.81 4.39 -10.75
N ASP A 58 12.78 5.55 -11.37
CA ASP A 58 13.72 5.90 -12.42
C ASP A 58 15.14 6.14 -11.87
N LYS A 59 16.09 6.45 -12.74
CA LYS A 59 17.48 6.59 -12.34
C LYS A 59 17.73 7.78 -11.42
N ASP A 60 17.05 8.89 -11.66
CA ASP A 60 17.23 10.13 -10.89
C ASP A 60 16.56 10.01 -9.52
N ASP A 61 15.37 9.43 -9.47
CA ASP A 61 14.67 9.12 -8.22
C ASP A 61 15.43 8.09 -7.37
N LYS A 62 16.00 7.04 -7.99
CA LYS A 62 16.88 6.08 -7.29
C LYS A 62 18.09 6.76 -6.68
N MET A 63 18.70 7.69 -7.41
CA MET A 63 19.84 8.46 -6.91
C MET A 63 19.42 9.35 -5.73
N ALA A 64 18.27 10.03 -5.82
CA ALA A 64 17.74 10.84 -4.73
C ALA A 64 17.44 9.99 -3.48
N MET A 65 16.76 8.86 -3.65
CA MET A 65 16.48 7.91 -2.56
C MET A 65 17.76 7.37 -1.93
N PHE A 66 18.79 7.07 -2.74
CA PHE A 66 20.07 6.61 -2.26
C PHE A 66 20.78 7.67 -1.41
N LEU A 67 20.77 8.94 -1.86
CA LEU A 67 21.36 10.05 -1.11
C LEU A 67 20.59 10.33 0.20
N ASP A 68 19.27 10.25 0.20
CA ASP A 68 18.46 10.38 1.42
C ASP A 68 18.72 9.22 2.40
N TYR A 69 18.97 8.02 1.87
CA TYR A 69 19.40 6.89 2.71
C TYR A 69 20.82 7.07 3.27
N CYS A 70 21.73 7.63 2.50
CA CYS A 70 23.04 8.05 3.01
C CYS A 70 22.90 9.09 4.15
N ALA A 71 21.99 10.07 3.99
CA ALA A 71 21.71 11.05 5.03
C ALA A 71 21.14 10.42 6.32
N LEU A 72 20.26 9.40 6.19
CA LEU A 72 19.79 8.61 7.34
C LEU A 72 20.95 7.92 8.07
N LEU A 73 21.85 7.28 7.32
CA LEU A 73 23.04 6.62 7.89
C LEU A 73 23.98 7.61 8.58
N ASN A 74 24.18 8.79 7.98
CA ASN A 74 24.98 9.87 8.57
C ASN A 74 24.33 10.49 9.81
N ALA A 75 23.02 10.37 9.99
CA ALA A 75 22.32 10.84 11.19
C ALA A 75 22.49 9.91 12.40
N LEU A 76 23.03 8.69 12.22
CA LEU A 76 23.26 7.76 13.32
C LEU A 76 24.37 8.29 14.26
N ASP A 77 24.12 8.25 15.55
CA ASP A 77 25.05 8.72 16.57
C ASP A 77 26.29 7.79 16.69
N SER A 78 27.46 8.37 16.73
CA SER A 78 28.67 7.66 17.12
C SER A 78 28.59 7.26 18.59
N GLY A 79 28.93 5.99 18.90
CA GLY A 79 28.80 5.43 20.26
C GLY A 79 27.50 4.66 20.51
N ALA A 80 26.54 4.74 19.60
CA ALA A 80 25.43 3.80 19.49
C ALA A 80 25.68 2.80 18.38
N SER A 81 24.99 1.66 18.39
CA SER A 81 24.92 0.75 17.24
C SER A 81 23.51 0.72 16.71
N ALA A 82 23.39 0.73 15.40
CA ALA A 82 22.13 0.55 14.68
C ALA A 82 22.13 -0.84 14.01
N LYS A 83 20.98 -1.45 13.98
CA LYS A 83 20.75 -2.74 13.34
C LYS A 83 19.50 -2.63 12.47
N ILE A 84 19.64 -2.79 11.17
CA ILE A 84 18.53 -2.94 10.25
C ILE A 84 18.24 -4.43 10.15
N THR A 85 16.99 -4.83 10.44
CA THR A 85 16.56 -6.23 10.36
C THR A 85 15.45 -6.35 9.35
N ILE A 86 15.62 -7.27 8.39
CA ILE A 86 14.57 -7.67 7.44
C ILE A 86 14.11 -9.06 7.88
N HIS A 87 12.83 -9.17 8.21
CA HIS A 87 12.20 -10.42 8.64
C HIS A 87 11.26 -10.91 7.55
N ASN A 88 11.63 -12.01 6.90
CA ASN A 88 10.73 -12.76 6.04
C ASN A 88 10.03 -13.81 6.89
N ARG A 89 8.73 -13.68 7.05
CA ARG A 89 7.91 -14.68 7.72
C ARG A 89 6.81 -15.18 6.81
N ARG A 90 6.44 -16.44 6.94
CA ARG A 90 5.23 -16.93 6.29
C ARG A 90 4.00 -16.24 6.87
N ILE A 91 3.04 -15.94 6.00
CA ILE A 91 1.71 -15.51 6.46
C ILE A 91 1.16 -16.63 7.34
N ASP A 92 0.69 -16.27 8.52
CA ASP A 92 -0.02 -17.22 9.37
C ASP A 92 -1.32 -17.63 8.67
N LYS A 93 -1.54 -18.93 8.54
CA LYS A 93 -2.70 -19.46 7.84
C LYS A 93 -4.01 -19.05 8.49
N GLU A 94 -4.08 -19.02 9.81
CA GLU A 94 -5.28 -18.62 10.54
C GLU A 94 -5.52 -17.10 10.46
N ASP A 95 -4.46 -16.28 10.48
CA ASP A 95 -4.56 -14.83 10.29
C ASP A 95 -4.99 -14.51 8.85
N PHE A 96 -4.46 -15.24 7.88
CA PHE A 96 -4.89 -15.13 6.48
C PHE A 96 -6.37 -15.50 6.32
N GLU A 97 -6.78 -16.66 6.83
CA GLU A 97 -8.16 -17.13 6.73
C GLU A 97 -9.13 -16.15 7.40
N ARG A 98 -8.78 -15.56 8.53
CA ARG A 98 -9.61 -14.57 9.23
C ARG A 98 -9.64 -13.18 8.56
N SER A 99 -8.55 -12.78 7.90
CA SER A 99 -8.39 -11.40 7.43
C SER A 99 -8.65 -11.22 5.95
N VAL A 100 -8.65 -12.28 5.15
CA VAL A 100 -8.73 -12.20 3.69
C VAL A 100 -9.85 -13.06 3.11
N LEU A 101 -10.15 -14.24 3.70
CA LEU A 101 -11.22 -15.10 3.20
C LEU A 101 -12.61 -14.55 3.51
N LEU A 102 -13.54 -14.77 2.60
CA LEU A 102 -14.94 -14.40 2.76
C LEU A 102 -15.63 -15.39 3.73
N PRO A 103 -16.32 -14.91 4.78
CA PRO A 103 -17.04 -15.77 5.69
C PRO A 103 -18.27 -16.40 5.01
N LEU A 104 -18.57 -17.66 5.32
CA LEU A 104 -19.78 -18.33 4.84
C LEU A 104 -20.97 -17.93 5.73
N HIS A 105 -22.13 -17.62 5.11
CA HIS A 105 -23.33 -17.12 5.80
C HIS A 105 -24.47 -18.13 5.83
N GLY A 106 -24.37 -19.27 5.12
CA GLY A 106 -25.44 -20.28 5.00
C GLY A 106 -26.55 -19.87 4.02
N ASP A 107 -26.26 -18.98 3.08
CA ASP A 107 -27.17 -18.47 2.06
C ASP A 107 -26.86 -19.01 0.64
N ALA A 108 -27.70 -18.64 -0.32
CA ALA A 108 -27.55 -19.07 -1.72
C ALA A 108 -26.26 -18.55 -2.39
N LEU A 109 -25.56 -17.58 -1.81
CA LEU A 109 -24.32 -16.99 -2.35
C LEU A 109 -23.05 -17.71 -1.84
N ASP A 110 -23.18 -18.67 -0.94
CA ASP A 110 -22.01 -19.35 -0.36
C ASP A 110 -21.17 -20.10 -1.39
N HIS A 111 -21.78 -20.61 -2.48
CA HIS A 111 -21.02 -21.23 -3.56
C HIS A 111 -20.06 -20.23 -4.24
N TYR A 112 -20.43 -18.94 -4.37
CA TYR A 112 -19.54 -17.91 -4.89
C TYR A 112 -18.46 -17.52 -3.86
N ARG A 113 -18.80 -17.52 -2.55
CA ARG A 113 -17.80 -17.31 -1.49
C ARG A 113 -16.76 -18.43 -1.48
N GLU A 114 -17.20 -19.70 -1.61
CA GLU A 114 -16.30 -20.85 -1.67
C GLU A 114 -15.38 -20.78 -2.89
N GLU A 115 -15.93 -20.49 -4.08
CA GLU A 115 -15.14 -20.37 -5.32
C GLU A 115 -14.11 -19.23 -5.21
N PHE A 116 -14.49 -18.08 -4.65
CA PHE A 116 -13.58 -16.96 -4.42
C PHE A 116 -12.49 -17.32 -3.39
N ASN A 117 -12.87 -18.00 -2.31
CA ASN A 117 -11.94 -18.46 -1.28
C ASN A 117 -10.96 -19.51 -1.81
N GLU A 118 -11.39 -20.40 -2.67
CA GLU A 118 -10.50 -21.37 -3.35
C GLU A 118 -9.47 -20.66 -4.22
N MET A 119 -9.90 -19.67 -4.99
CA MET A 119 -8.99 -18.82 -5.78
C MET A 119 -7.95 -18.15 -4.87
N LEU A 120 -8.36 -17.52 -3.76
CA LEU A 120 -7.44 -16.87 -2.82
C LEU A 120 -6.46 -17.86 -2.18
N ARG A 121 -6.91 -19.07 -1.80
CA ARG A 121 -6.05 -20.14 -1.28
C ARG A 121 -5.04 -20.61 -2.32
N ALA A 122 -5.47 -20.79 -3.57
CA ALA A 122 -4.59 -21.19 -4.67
C ALA A 122 -3.49 -20.14 -4.92
N GLN A 123 -3.81 -18.83 -4.81
CA GLN A 123 -2.85 -17.76 -4.93
C GLN A 123 -1.79 -17.78 -3.82
N VAL A 124 -2.13 -18.19 -2.61
CA VAL A 124 -1.19 -18.29 -1.47
C VAL A 124 -0.35 -19.57 -1.56
N THR A 125 -0.93 -20.69 -2.01
CA THR A 125 -0.25 -22.00 -2.02
C THR A 125 0.60 -22.23 -3.27
N GLY A 126 0.23 -21.63 -4.39
CA GLY A 126 0.83 -21.91 -5.71
C GLY A 126 2.11 -21.12 -6.04
N THR A 127 2.48 -20.13 -5.23
CA THR A 127 3.59 -19.22 -5.54
C THR A 127 4.35 -18.85 -4.26
N SER A 128 5.52 -18.20 -4.39
CA SER A 128 6.29 -17.58 -3.30
C SER A 128 5.52 -16.52 -2.48
N ASN A 129 4.21 -16.39 -2.67
CA ASN A 129 3.34 -15.32 -2.18
C ASN A 129 2.92 -15.47 -0.72
N SER A 130 3.44 -16.46 0.00
CA SER A 130 3.13 -16.67 1.41
C SER A 130 4.05 -15.91 2.37
N MET A 131 4.95 -15.04 1.84
CA MET A 131 5.97 -14.37 2.65
C MET A 131 5.65 -12.90 2.84
N VAL A 132 5.48 -12.50 4.10
CA VAL A 132 5.46 -11.08 4.50
C VAL A 132 6.88 -10.65 4.85
N ARG A 133 7.26 -9.48 4.35
CA ARG A 133 8.59 -8.90 4.56
C ARG A 133 8.48 -7.65 5.41
N GLU A 134 8.88 -7.78 6.66
CA GLU A 134 8.84 -6.71 7.67
C GLU A 134 10.24 -6.13 7.89
N ARG A 135 10.33 -4.83 8.13
CA ARG A 135 11.59 -4.12 8.31
C ARG A 135 11.62 -3.40 9.64
N TYR A 136 12.74 -3.54 10.32
CA TYR A 136 12.95 -2.98 11.64
C TYR A 136 14.30 -2.28 11.74
N LEU A 137 14.34 -1.16 12.43
CA LEU A 137 15.55 -0.48 12.84
C LEU A 137 15.67 -0.54 14.36
N THR A 138 16.68 -1.21 14.86
CA THR A 138 16.97 -1.31 16.29
C THR A 138 18.22 -0.50 16.63
N VAL A 139 18.07 0.49 17.49
CA VAL A 139 19.19 1.27 18.01
C VAL A 139 19.53 0.80 19.42
N SER A 140 20.79 0.62 19.71
CA SER A 140 21.26 0.21 21.03
C SER A 140 22.43 1.08 21.53
N ILE A 141 22.42 1.33 22.84
CA ILE A 141 23.38 2.20 23.49
C ILE A 141 23.66 1.74 24.92
N VAL A 142 24.86 1.99 25.41
CA VAL A 142 25.22 1.80 26.82
C VAL A 142 24.91 3.08 27.57
N LYS A 143 24.05 2.99 28.59
CA LYS A 143 23.70 4.08 29.51
C LYS A 143 23.74 3.61 30.96
N ARG A 144 23.85 4.54 31.90
CA ARG A 144 23.93 4.22 33.33
C ARG A 144 22.61 3.72 33.90
N ASN A 145 21.52 4.30 33.45
CA ASN A 145 20.16 3.97 33.88
C ASN A 145 19.13 4.09 32.73
N ILE A 146 17.90 3.67 33.01
CA ILE A 146 16.82 3.66 32.05
C ILE A 146 16.35 5.07 31.63
N ASP A 147 16.43 6.05 32.52
CA ASP A 147 15.91 7.39 32.24
C ASP A 147 16.83 8.15 31.25
N GLU A 148 18.15 7.96 31.39
CA GLU A 148 19.12 8.42 30.39
C GLU A 148 18.89 7.73 29.03
N ALA A 149 18.53 6.46 29.03
CA ALA A 149 18.22 5.71 27.81
C ALA A 149 16.92 6.24 27.17
N ARG A 150 15.87 6.52 27.94
CA ARG A 150 14.61 7.12 27.46
C ARG A 150 14.83 8.45 26.76
N THR A 151 15.54 9.36 27.44
CA THR A 151 15.88 10.68 26.88
C THR A 151 16.64 10.55 25.57
N TYR A 152 17.58 9.62 25.51
CA TYR A 152 18.35 9.33 24.30
C TYR A 152 17.46 8.83 23.16
N PHE A 153 16.64 7.80 23.42
CA PHE A 153 15.79 7.21 22.39
C PHE A 153 14.67 8.14 21.91
N ALA A 154 14.14 9.04 22.75
CA ALA A 154 13.19 10.03 22.33
C ALA A 154 13.79 11.00 21.28
N ARG A 155 15.03 11.49 21.52
CA ARG A 155 15.75 12.34 20.58
C ARG A 155 16.09 11.63 19.28
N VAL A 156 16.66 10.43 19.37
CA VAL A 156 17.06 9.67 18.21
C VAL A 156 15.85 9.21 17.39
N GLY A 157 14.77 8.78 18.06
CA GLY A 157 13.54 8.37 17.39
C GLY A 157 12.94 9.46 16.52
N THR A 158 12.88 10.70 17.01
CA THR A 158 12.40 11.83 16.21
C THR A 158 13.24 12.04 14.95
N ASN A 159 14.56 11.99 15.07
CA ASN A 159 15.45 12.14 13.93
C ASN A 159 15.27 10.99 12.90
N LEU A 160 15.19 9.74 13.37
CA LEU A 160 14.99 8.57 12.49
C LEU A 160 13.68 8.63 11.73
N VAL A 161 12.57 8.97 12.41
CA VAL A 161 11.25 9.12 11.79
C VAL A 161 11.29 10.22 10.72
N THR A 162 11.95 11.35 11.00
CA THR A 162 12.09 12.45 10.04
C THR A 162 12.87 12.03 8.79
N HIS A 163 13.99 11.32 8.93
CA HIS A 163 14.77 10.85 7.79
C HIS A 163 14.04 9.76 6.98
N LEU A 164 13.36 8.82 7.65
CA LEU A 164 12.56 7.81 6.98
C LEU A 164 11.36 8.43 6.23
N ALA A 165 10.75 9.47 6.79
CA ALA A 165 9.67 10.20 6.11
C ALA A 165 10.14 10.90 4.83
N LYS A 166 11.38 11.42 4.77
CA LYS A 166 11.98 11.96 3.52
C LYS A 166 12.08 10.89 2.45
N LEU A 167 12.40 9.67 2.83
CA LEU A 167 12.40 8.50 1.94
C LEU A 167 10.99 8.01 1.56
N SER A 168 9.93 8.71 1.96
CA SER A 168 8.53 8.25 1.82
C SER A 168 8.25 6.93 2.54
N SER A 169 9.05 6.58 3.55
CA SER A 169 8.85 5.42 4.43
C SER A 169 8.20 5.86 5.73
N VAL A 170 7.11 5.19 6.11
CA VAL A 170 6.42 5.44 7.37
C VAL A 170 7.08 4.61 8.47
N ALA A 171 7.54 5.28 9.52
CA ALA A 171 8.16 4.64 10.67
C ALA A 171 7.30 4.76 11.92
N ALA A 172 7.24 3.67 12.70
CA ALA A 172 6.51 3.61 13.97
C ALA A 172 7.36 2.98 15.07
N GLU A 173 7.30 3.54 16.28
CA GLU A 173 7.94 2.93 17.44
C GLU A 173 7.26 1.62 17.82
N LEU A 174 8.03 0.57 18.06
CA LEU A 174 7.51 -0.68 18.54
C LEU A 174 7.29 -0.64 20.06
N SER A 175 6.09 -0.98 20.48
CA SER A 175 5.78 -1.23 21.88
C SER A 175 6.43 -2.52 22.38
N THR A 176 6.38 -2.75 23.67
CA THR A 176 6.90 -4.00 24.25
C THR A 176 6.17 -5.25 23.73
N PRO A 177 4.83 -5.27 23.64
CA PRO A 177 4.13 -6.38 23.00
C PRO A 177 4.57 -6.61 21.55
N ASP A 178 4.75 -5.56 20.75
CA ASP A 178 5.15 -5.69 19.33
C ASP A 178 6.55 -6.30 19.20
N ARG A 179 7.52 -5.84 20.02
CA ARG A 179 8.86 -6.41 20.04
C ARG A 179 8.90 -7.86 20.50
N LEU A 180 8.06 -8.22 21.49
CA LEU A 180 7.95 -9.60 21.94
C LEU A 180 7.28 -10.47 20.88
N ARG A 181 6.25 -9.96 20.18
CA ARG A 181 5.61 -10.65 19.06
C ARG A 181 6.60 -10.96 17.94
N LEU A 182 7.40 -9.98 17.52
CA LEU A 182 8.44 -10.16 16.50
C LEU A 182 9.40 -11.33 16.85
N LEU A 183 9.83 -11.40 18.09
CA LEU A 183 10.70 -12.48 18.54
C LEU A 183 9.98 -13.82 18.67
N ARG A 184 8.72 -13.82 19.13
CA ARG A 184 7.89 -15.02 19.22
C ARG A 184 7.61 -15.60 17.83
N ASP A 185 7.28 -14.76 16.85
CA ASP A 185 7.02 -15.18 15.47
C ASP A 185 8.22 -15.90 14.85
N PHE A 186 9.42 -15.54 15.25
CA PHE A 186 10.62 -16.26 14.85
C PHE A 186 10.78 -17.60 15.62
N PHE A 187 10.65 -17.59 16.94
CA PHE A 187 10.90 -18.79 17.75
C PHE A 187 9.79 -19.83 17.64
N LYS A 188 8.55 -19.40 17.56
CA LYS A 188 7.33 -20.23 17.54
C LYS A 188 6.58 -20.15 16.21
N ALA A 189 7.29 -20.04 15.09
CA ALA A 189 6.68 -19.95 13.77
C ALA A 189 5.73 -21.13 13.50
N GLY A 190 4.48 -20.81 13.09
CA GLY A 190 3.42 -21.79 12.84
C GLY A 190 2.55 -22.11 14.07
N GLN A 191 2.74 -21.47 15.21
CA GLN A 191 1.80 -21.54 16.35
C GLN A 191 0.79 -20.37 16.28
N PRO A 192 -0.47 -20.59 16.75
CA PRO A 192 -1.51 -19.59 16.60
C PRO A 192 -1.15 -18.25 17.25
N PRO A 193 -1.62 -17.14 16.67
CA PRO A 193 -1.26 -15.76 17.06
C PRO A 193 -1.95 -15.27 18.34
N ALA A 194 -2.53 -16.11 19.19
CA ALA A 194 -3.13 -15.73 20.45
C ALA A 194 -2.11 -15.05 21.37
N PHE A 195 -1.74 -13.81 20.98
CA PHE A 195 -0.78 -12.98 21.69
C PHE A 195 -1.51 -11.81 22.35
N ASP A 196 -2.08 -12.10 23.51
CA ASP A 196 -2.60 -11.09 24.43
C ASP A 196 -1.62 -10.95 25.61
N PHE A 197 -0.49 -10.24 25.36
CA PHE A 197 0.52 -10.02 26.37
C PHE A 197 0.29 -8.71 27.12
N ASP A 198 -0.19 -8.80 28.35
CA ASP A 198 -0.22 -7.68 29.29
C ASP A 198 0.94 -7.79 30.31
N LEU A 199 1.93 -6.91 30.16
CA LEU A 199 3.11 -6.88 31.05
C LEU A 199 2.73 -6.72 32.53
N ARG A 200 1.67 -5.95 32.85
CA ARG A 200 1.24 -5.72 34.22
C ARG A 200 0.60 -6.94 34.83
N GLN A 201 -0.23 -7.65 34.08
CA GLN A 201 -0.87 -8.89 34.56
C GLN A 201 0.16 -9.99 34.75
N HIS A 202 1.13 -10.11 33.82
CA HIS A 202 2.21 -11.09 33.92
C HIS A 202 3.11 -10.84 35.15
N ALA A 203 3.52 -9.60 35.38
CA ALA A 203 4.33 -9.23 36.54
C ALA A 203 3.59 -9.52 37.84
N LYS A 204 2.28 -9.27 37.92
CA LYS A 204 1.45 -9.59 39.09
C LYS A 204 1.33 -11.09 39.37
N ARG A 205 1.33 -11.93 38.33
CA ARG A 205 1.26 -13.40 38.44
C ARG A 205 2.61 -14.07 38.71
N GLY A 206 3.71 -13.27 38.74
CA GLY A 206 5.07 -13.80 38.94
C GLY A 206 5.64 -14.55 37.74
N HIS A 207 5.02 -14.45 36.57
CA HIS A 207 5.52 -15.07 35.34
C HIS A 207 6.60 -14.23 34.67
N SER A 208 7.58 -14.89 34.06
CA SER A 208 8.59 -14.22 33.24
C SER A 208 8.05 -13.94 31.87
N PHE A 209 8.35 -12.75 31.30
CA PHE A 209 8.05 -12.47 29.89
C PHE A 209 8.69 -13.49 28.93
N LYS A 210 9.76 -14.17 29.37
CA LYS A 210 10.44 -15.22 28.60
C LYS A 210 9.58 -16.46 28.39
N ASP A 211 8.60 -16.72 29.24
CA ASP A 211 7.67 -17.85 29.12
C ASP A 211 6.82 -17.72 27.84
N TRP A 212 6.65 -16.47 27.33
CA TRP A 212 5.95 -16.20 26.08
C TRP A 212 6.82 -16.31 24.84
N LEU A 213 8.13 -16.10 25.00
CA LEU A 213 9.09 -16.08 23.89
C LEU A 213 9.74 -17.42 23.66
N CYS A 214 10.04 -18.13 24.76
CA CYS A 214 10.88 -19.31 24.68
C CYS A 214 10.20 -20.42 23.89
N PRO A 215 10.92 -21.03 22.94
CA PRO A 215 10.54 -22.32 22.39
C PRO A 215 10.69 -23.40 23.48
N ASP A 216 10.16 -24.60 23.23
CA ASP A 216 10.24 -25.70 24.18
C ASP A 216 11.64 -26.33 24.23
N SER A 217 12.35 -26.30 23.10
CA SER A 217 13.71 -26.82 22.99
C SER A 217 14.62 -26.00 22.10
N MET A 218 15.91 -25.92 22.45
CA MET A 218 16.98 -25.34 21.65
C MET A 218 18.23 -26.22 21.73
N GLU A 219 18.74 -26.63 20.57
CA GLU A 219 19.97 -27.40 20.43
C GLU A 219 20.95 -26.67 19.51
N PHE A 220 22.21 -26.56 19.89
CA PHE A 220 23.24 -25.91 19.06
C PHE A 220 24.32 -26.92 18.68
N ALA A 221 24.55 -27.10 17.38
CA ALA A 221 25.57 -27.93 16.79
C ALA A 221 26.71 -27.07 16.19
N ALA A 222 27.67 -27.72 15.56
CA ALA A 222 28.83 -27.02 14.99
C ALA A 222 28.48 -26.02 13.87
N ASP A 223 27.49 -26.35 13.00
CA ASP A 223 27.17 -25.60 11.80
C ASP A 223 25.66 -25.30 11.66
N HIS A 224 24.85 -25.68 12.61
CA HIS A 224 23.41 -25.44 12.65
C HIS A 224 22.89 -25.48 14.08
N PHE A 225 21.61 -25.15 14.26
CA PHE A 225 20.89 -25.30 15.51
C PHE A 225 19.50 -25.88 15.23
N LYS A 226 18.82 -26.30 16.29
CA LYS A 226 17.41 -26.73 16.22
C LYS A 226 16.58 -25.94 17.24
N ILE A 227 15.37 -25.57 16.84
CA ILE A 227 14.34 -24.95 17.69
C ILE A 227 13.05 -25.71 17.46
N ASP A 228 12.53 -26.36 18.49
CA ASP A 228 11.30 -27.17 18.45
C ASP A 228 11.25 -28.15 17.26
N GLY A 229 12.38 -28.84 17.03
CA GLY A 229 12.54 -29.80 15.95
C GLY A 229 12.87 -29.20 14.57
N ARG A 230 12.70 -27.91 14.35
CA ARG A 230 13.07 -27.24 13.10
C ARG A 230 14.56 -26.91 13.07
N PHE A 231 15.16 -27.02 11.91
CA PHE A 231 16.57 -26.73 11.71
C PHE A 231 16.78 -25.27 11.35
N GLY A 232 17.85 -24.66 11.90
CA GLY A 232 18.26 -23.31 11.58
C GLY A 232 19.76 -23.20 11.36
N ARG A 233 20.18 -22.23 10.55
CA ARG A 233 21.58 -21.94 10.27
C ARG A 233 21.81 -20.46 10.18
N VAL A 234 22.91 -20.00 10.81
CA VAL A 234 23.37 -18.63 10.71
C VAL A 234 24.53 -18.56 9.72
N LEU A 235 24.38 -17.62 8.77
CA LEU A 235 25.40 -17.23 7.81
C LEU A 235 25.84 -15.79 8.10
N TYR A 236 27.04 -15.44 7.65
CA TYR A 236 27.53 -14.05 7.68
C TYR A 236 28.26 -13.74 6.39
N LEU A 237 28.26 -12.47 6.03
CA LEU A 237 29.02 -11.99 4.89
C LEU A 237 30.49 -11.87 5.29
N GLN A 238 31.31 -12.80 4.81
CA GLN A 238 32.73 -12.90 5.13
C GLN A 238 33.55 -11.96 4.26
N ASP A 239 33.35 -12.04 2.95
CA ASP A 239 34.06 -11.20 2.00
C ASP A 239 33.08 -10.38 1.16
N TYR A 240 33.43 -9.12 0.98
CA TYR A 240 32.65 -8.10 0.25
C TYR A 240 33.36 -7.83 -1.08
N ALA A 241 32.61 -7.81 -2.17
CA ALA A 241 33.11 -7.37 -3.45
C ALA A 241 33.51 -5.89 -3.42
N SER A 242 34.43 -5.49 -4.28
CA SER A 242 34.80 -4.08 -4.46
C SER A 242 33.61 -3.24 -4.97
N TYR A 243 32.71 -3.87 -5.70
CA TYR A 243 31.46 -3.28 -6.17
C TYR A 243 30.30 -4.25 -5.90
N ILE A 244 29.36 -3.82 -5.11
CA ILE A 244 28.12 -4.56 -4.80
C ILE A 244 26.96 -3.84 -5.47
N LYS A 245 26.04 -4.58 -6.09
CA LYS A 245 24.81 -4.00 -6.65
C LYS A 245 23.79 -3.77 -5.54
N ASP A 246 23.02 -2.72 -5.65
CA ASP A 246 21.92 -2.36 -4.74
C ASP A 246 20.81 -3.43 -4.65
N SER A 247 20.72 -4.34 -5.64
CA SER A 247 19.83 -5.50 -5.61
C SER A 247 20.27 -6.63 -4.67
N PHE A 248 21.50 -6.62 -4.15
CA PHE A 248 22.08 -7.73 -3.39
C PHE A 248 21.23 -8.15 -2.18
N ILE A 249 20.87 -7.20 -1.33
CA ILE A 249 20.06 -7.48 -0.13
C ILE A 249 18.66 -7.97 -0.51
N SER A 250 18.03 -7.37 -1.52
CA SER A 250 16.71 -7.78 -1.97
C SER A 250 16.72 -9.20 -2.56
N GLU A 251 17.76 -9.57 -3.33
CA GLU A 251 17.93 -10.92 -3.88
C GLU A 251 18.18 -11.97 -2.78
N LEU A 252 18.95 -11.65 -1.74
CA LEU A 252 19.11 -12.54 -0.58
C LEU A 252 17.79 -12.78 0.15
N CYS A 253 16.92 -11.76 0.18
CA CYS A 253 15.61 -11.84 0.83
C CYS A 253 14.52 -12.45 -0.08
N ASP A 254 14.79 -12.78 -1.33
CA ASP A 254 13.82 -13.41 -2.25
C ASP A 254 13.61 -14.91 -2.01
N LEU A 255 14.38 -15.49 -1.08
CA LEU A 255 14.18 -16.88 -0.69
C LEU A 255 12.79 -17.07 -0.02
N ASP A 256 12.01 -18.00 -0.55
CA ASP A 256 10.68 -18.36 0.00
C ASP A 256 10.82 -19.21 1.28
N ARG A 257 11.43 -18.62 2.30
CA ARG A 257 11.69 -19.28 3.59
C ARG A 257 11.60 -18.27 4.73
N SER A 258 11.29 -18.78 5.91
CA SER A 258 11.37 -18.01 7.13
C SER A 258 12.84 -17.67 7.42
N MET A 259 13.15 -16.38 7.38
CA MET A 259 14.51 -15.89 7.58
C MET A 259 14.54 -14.51 8.22
N MET A 260 15.63 -14.20 8.90
CA MET A 260 15.99 -12.83 9.26
C MET A 260 17.36 -12.49 8.70
N LEU A 261 17.45 -11.34 8.06
CA LEU A 261 18.71 -10.72 7.65
C LEU A 261 18.94 -9.47 8.50
N SER A 262 20.10 -9.31 9.06
CA SER A 262 20.47 -8.13 9.85
C SER A 262 21.73 -7.48 9.33
N ILE A 263 21.68 -6.15 9.23
CA ILE A 263 22.81 -5.28 8.88
C ILE A 263 23.14 -4.49 10.14
N ASP A 264 24.23 -4.86 10.80
CA ASP A 264 24.74 -4.12 11.96
C ASP A 264 25.61 -2.96 11.47
N ILE A 265 25.38 -1.77 11.99
CA ILE A 265 26.06 -0.53 11.62
C ILE A 265 26.58 0.13 12.90
N LEU A 266 27.88 0.39 12.93
CA LEU A 266 28.55 1.05 14.04
C LEU A 266 29.25 2.31 13.52
N PRO A 267 28.67 3.50 13.67
CA PRO A 267 29.29 4.75 13.23
C PRO A 267 30.54 5.06 14.05
N VAL A 268 31.58 5.52 13.39
CA VAL A 268 32.85 5.93 14.02
C VAL A 268 32.91 7.46 14.08
N PRO A 269 33.34 8.06 15.22
CA PRO A 269 33.57 9.51 15.27
C PRO A 269 34.54 9.98 14.18
N THR A 270 34.24 11.09 13.51
CA THR A 270 34.98 11.55 12.34
C THR A 270 36.48 11.80 12.66
N ASP A 271 36.77 12.35 13.84
CA ASP A 271 38.14 12.57 14.30
C ASP A 271 38.91 11.26 14.55
N GLU A 272 38.24 10.22 14.99
CA GLU A 272 38.79 8.88 15.19
C GLU A 272 39.01 8.18 13.84
N ALA A 273 38.05 8.32 12.92
CA ALA A 273 38.11 7.77 11.58
C ALA A 273 39.29 8.35 10.77
N ALA A 274 39.40 9.68 10.74
CA ALA A 274 40.50 10.38 10.02
C ALA A 274 41.87 9.95 10.56
N ARG A 275 42.03 9.93 11.89
CA ARG A 275 43.26 9.45 12.52
C ARG A 275 43.59 8.00 12.18
N GLN A 276 42.62 7.13 12.12
CA GLN A 276 42.82 5.72 11.75
C GLN A 276 43.31 5.61 10.30
N MET A 277 42.67 6.32 9.36
CA MET A 277 43.02 6.27 7.96
C MET A 277 44.41 6.86 7.72
N GLN A 278 44.77 7.98 8.37
CA GLN A 278 46.13 8.55 8.35
C GLN A 278 47.18 7.55 8.84
N ASN A 279 46.90 6.87 9.97
CA ASN A 279 47.85 5.85 10.50
C ASN A 279 47.95 4.63 9.57
N THR A 280 46.84 4.22 8.94
CA THR A 280 46.86 3.12 7.96
C THR A 280 47.67 3.51 6.74
N LEU A 281 47.46 4.73 6.20
CA LEU A 281 48.23 5.25 5.08
C LEU A 281 49.73 5.32 5.39
N LEU A 282 50.09 5.84 6.58
CA LEU A 282 51.49 5.87 7.02
C LEU A 282 52.11 4.46 7.10
N GLY A 283 51.34 3.47 7.57
CA GLY A 283 51.73 2.06 7.59
C GLY A 283 52.01 1.51 6.20
N VAL A 284 51.10 1.78 5.25
CA VAL A 284 51.23 1.35 3.84
C VAL A 284 52.48 2.01 3.19
N GLU A 285 52.62 3.32 3.35
CA GLU A 285 53.81 4.05 2.83
C GLU A 285 55.13 3.53 3.45
N THR A 286 55.10 3.19 4.75
CA THR A 286 56.25 2.59 5.43
C THR A 286 56.58 1.21 4.85
N ASN A 287 55.57 0.38 4.58
CA ASN A 287 55.75 -0.94 3.98
C ASN A 287 56.30 -0.83 2.55
N ILE A 288 55.81 0.11 1.75
CA ILE A 288 56.32 0.40 0.40
C ILE A 288 57.79 0.85 0.48
N ALA A 289 58.10 1.80 1.37
CA ALA A 289 59.51 2.26 1.56
C ALA A 289 60.44 1.12 2.00
N ASN A 290 60.01 0.27 2.92
CA ASN A 290 60.79 -0.91 3.35
C ASN A 290 60.96 -1.92 2.23
N TRP A 291 59.97 -2.14 1.40
CA TRP A 291 60.04 -3.00 0.23
C TRP A 291 61.05 -2.43 -0.78
N GLN A 292 60.97 -1.13 -1.11
CA GLN A 292 61.91 -0.45 -2.00
C GLN A 292 63.34 -0.53 -1.48
N ARG A 293 63.57 -0.30 -0.18
CA ARG A 293 64.89 -0.45 0.46
C ARG A 293 65.44 -1.87 0.28
N LYS A 294 64.64 -2.91 0.42
CA LYS A 294 65.04 -4.30 0.22
C LYS A 294 65.40 -4.57 -1.24
N GLN A 295 64.64 -4.05 -2.21
CA GLN A 295 64.98 -4.18 -3.64
C GLN A 295 66.25 -3.46 -4.01
N ASN A 296 66.45 -2.25 -3.50
CA ASN A 296 67.72 -1.49 -3.72
C ASN A 296 68.89 -2.19 -3.12
N ALA A 297 68.78 -2.79 -1.93
CA ALA A 297 69.83 -3.58 -1.31
C ALA A 297 70.15 -4.87 -2.10
N ALA A 298 69.24 -5.38 -2.89
CA ALA A 298 69.40 -6.51 -3.81
C ALA A 298 69.86 -6.08 -5.24
N ASN A 299 70.28 -4.80 -5.43
CA ASN A 299 70.63 -4.20 -6.70
C ASN A 299 69.57 -4.20 -7.78
N ASN A 300 68.32 -4.30 -7.38
CA ASN A 300 67.11 -4.28 -8.27
C ASN A 300 66.49 -2.89 -8.27
N TRP A 301 67.09 -1.91 -8.87
CA TRP A 301 66.72 -0.50 -8.87
C TRP A 301 65.45 -0.19 -9.74
N SER A 302 65.15 -1.09 -10.66
CA SER A 302 63.94 -0.94 -11.55
C SER A 302 62.72 -1.69 -11.08
N ALA A 303 62.74 -2.23 -9.85
CA ALA A 303 61.60 -2.98 -9.33
C ALA A 303 60.39 -2.06 -9.15
N THR A 304 59.30 -2.39 -9.84
CA THR A 304 58.01 -1.73 -9.68
C THR A 304 57.33 -2.18 -8.38
N ILE A 305 56.65 -1.25 -7.69
CA ILE A 305 55.89 -1.56 -6.48
C ILE A 305 54.87 -2.67 -6.79
N PRO A 306 54.77 -3.71 -5.96
CA PRO A 306 53.77 -4.75 -6.14
C PRO A 306 52.35 -4.15 -6.24
N TYR A 307 51.57 -4.67 -7.18
CA TYR A 307 50.21 -4.19 -7.47
C TYR A 307 49.36 -4.11 -6.21
N ASP A 308 49.42 -5.10 -5.32
CA ASP A 308 48.66 -5.15 -4.08
C ASP A 308 48.98 -3.99 -3.13
N MET A 309 50.27 -3.59 -3.04
CA MET A 309 50.66 -2.44 -2.21
C MET A 309 50.23 -1.11 -2.81
N GLU A 310 50.30 -0.98 -4.13
CA GLU A 310 49.82 0.21 -4.84
C GLU A 310 48.30 0.34 -4.76
N LEU A 311 47.57 -0.76 -4.92
CA LEU A 311 46.10 -0.81 -4.76
C LEU A 311 45.71 -0.41 -3.32
N GLN A 312 46.37 -1.00 -2.31
CA GLN A 312 46.11 -0.67 -0.91
C GLN A 312 46.38 0.81 -0.58
N ARG A 313 47.46 1.39 -1.17
CA ARG A 313 47.78 2.81 -1.05
C ARG A 313 46.67 3.67 -1.65
N LYS A 314 46.20 3.33 -2.86
CA LYS A 314 45.17 4.06 -3.57
C LYS A 314 43.83 4.01 -2.80
N GLU A 315 43.38 2.84 -2.40
CA GLU A 315 42.14 2.65 -1.64
C GLU A 315 42.17 3.41 -0.31
N THR A 316 43.30 3.40 0.39
CA THR A 316 43.42 4.13 1.67
C THR A 316 43.39 5.65 1.47
N LYS A 317 44.02 6.16 0.38
CA LYS A 317 43.93 7.59 0.04
C LYS A 317 42.52 8.00 -0.35
N GLU A 318 41.88 7.26 -1.23
CA GLU A 318 40.51 7.52 -1.63
C GLU A 318 39.55 7.56 -0.42
N MET A 319 39.68 6.59 0.49
CA MET A 319 38.88 6.57 1.72
C MET A 319 39.19 7.77 2.63
N LEU A 320 40.44 8.24 2.73
CA LEU A 320 40.76 9.42 3.49
C LEU A 320 40.19 10.69 2.86
N ASP A 321 40.23 10.81 1.54
CA ASP A 321 39.66 11.91 0.79
C ASP A 321 38.15 11.95 0.94
N ASP A 322 37.47 10.80 0.86
CA ASP A 322 36.02 10.67 1.09
C ASP A 322 35.60 11.17 2.47
N LEU A 323 36.37 10.80 3.52
CA LEU A 323 36.11 11.21 4.89
C LEU A 323 36.37 12.69 5.16
N THR A 324 37.24 13.34 4.38
CA THR A 324 37.65 14.74 4.63
C THR A 324 37.01 15.74 3.69
N THR A 325 36.58 15.33 2.50
CA THR A 325 36.07 16.24 1.45
C THR A 325 34.64 15.96 0.98
N ARG A 326 34.11 14.75 1.18
CA ARG A 326 32.85 14.30 0.54
C ARG A 326 31.70 13.98 1.51
N ASP A 327 31.68 14.50 2.71
CA ASP A 327 30.66 14.23 3.73
C ASP A 327 30.38 12.71 3.97
N GLN A 328 31.38 11.87 3.70
CA GLN A 328 31.31 10.44 4.00
C GLN A 328 31.72 10.18 5.46
N ARG A 329 31.07 9.23 6.11
CA ARG A 329 31.47 8.77 7.45
C ARG A 329 32.02 7.35 7.37
N MET A 330 32.94 7.05 8.28
CA MET A 330 33.43 5.69 8.46
C MET A 330 32.47 4.92 9.39
N MET A 331 32.10 3.73 8.97
CA MET A 331 31.25 2.81 9.72
C MET A 331 31.88 1.43 9.76
N PHE A 332 31.61 0.69 10.83
CA PHE A 332 31.88 -0.75 10.83
C PHE A 332 30.56 -1.46 10.54
N GLY A 333 30.52 -2.26 9.48
CA GLY A 333 29.36 -3.01 9.03
C GLY A 333 29.54 -4.52 9.24
N LEU A 334 28.43 -5.21 9.49
CA LEU A 334 28.36 -6.67 9.49
C LEU A 334 26.98 -7.09 8.98
N VAL A 335 26.95 -7.94 7.97
CA VAL A 335 25.73 -8.57 7.47
C VAL A 335 25.68 -10.00 8.00
N THR A 336 24.60 -10.34 8.68
CA THR A 336 24.30 -11.68 9.18
C THR A 336 22.90 -12.10 8.77
N LEU A 337 22.71 -13.41 8.57
CA LEU A 337 21.45 -13.96 8.12
C LEU A 337 21.19 -15.29 8.85
N VAL A 338 19.96 -15.50 9.31
CA VAL A 338 19.48 -16.79 9.78
C VAL A 338 18.33 -17.26 8.92
N HIS A 339 18.33 -18.51 8.50
CA HIS A 339 17.21 -19.14 7.83
C HIS A 339 16.82 -20.45 8.54
N MET A 340 15.54 -20.81 8.42
CA MET A 340 14.93 -21.97 9.07
C MET A 340 14.38 -22.94 8.02
N ALA A 341 14.46 -24.24 8.29
CA ALA A 341 13.91 -25.30 7.45
C ALA A 341 13.34 -26.44 8.29
N ASP A 342 12.42 -27.20 7.72
CA ASP A 342 11.78 -28.31 8.43
C ASP A 342 12.63 -29.61 8.40
N SER A 343 13.62 -29.68 7.53
CA SER A 343 14.56 -30.79 7.46
C SER A 343 16.00 -30.34 7.25
N ARG A 344 16.95 -31.17 7.63
CA ARG A 344 18.37 -30.91 7.42
C ARG A 344 18.74 -30.80 5.93
N GLN A 345 18.19 -31.67 5.10
CA GLN A 345 18.44 -31.67 3.66
C GLN A 345 17.96 -30.36 3.02
N GLN A 346 16.79 -29.87 3.41
CA GLN A 346 16.28 -28.59 2.96
C GLN A 346 17.14 -27.42 3.43
N LEU A 347 17.59 -27.45 4.71
CA LEU A 347 18.50 -26.44 5.26
C LEU A 347 19.80 -26.35 4.43
N ASP A 348 20.37 -27.48 4.03
CA ASP A 348 21.60 -27.53 3.24
C ASP A 348 21.36 -26.96 1.82
N SER A 349 20.25 -27.35 1.16
CA SER A 349 19.87 -26.83 -0.15
C SER A 349 19.60 -25.32 -0.14
N ASP A 350 18.85 -24.85 0.86
CA ASP A 350 18.56 -23.40 1.03
C ASP A 350 19.86 -22.59 1.30
N THR A 351 20.78 -23.16 2.09
CA THR A 351 22.12 -22.55 2.31
C THR A 351 22.89 -22.41 1.01
N GLU A 352 22.90 -23.44 0.18
CA GLU A 352 23.61 -23.42 -1.12
C GLU A 352 23.01 -22.38 -2.06
N THR A 353 21.69 -22.24 -2.08
CA THR A 353 20.97 -21.19 -2.83
C THR A 353 21.40 -19.79 -2.38
N LEU A 354 21.43 -19.52 -1.07
CA LEU A 354 21.87 -18.23 -0.52
C LEU A 354 23.34 -17.95 -0.84
N GLN A 355 24.20 -18.96 -0.73
CA GLN A 355 25.62 -18.82 -1.11
C GLN A 355 25.81 -18.59 -2.60
N SER A 356 24.94 -19.17 -3.45
CA SER A 356 24.94 -18.91 -4.89
C SER A 356 24.57 -17.46 -5.22
N VAL A 357 23.58 -16.89 -4.53
CA VAL A 357 23.29 -15.44 -4.64
C VAL A 357 24.50 -14.61 -4.21
N GLY A 358 25.16 -14.96 -3.11
CA GLY A 358 26.41 -14.30 -2.71
C GLY A 358 27.46 -14.34 -3.82
N ARG A 359 27.74 -15.51 -4.39
CA ARG A 359 28.72 -15.69 -5.49
C ARG A 359 28.36 -14.89 -6.75
N LYS A 360 27.07 -14.80 -7.09
CA LYS A 360 26.58 -13.96 -8.21
C LYS A 360 26.99 -12.50 -8.06
N HIS A 361 27.06 -12.01 -6.83
CA HIS A 361 27.48 -10.65 -6.49
C HIS A 361 28.96 -10.56 -6.09
N LEU A 362 29.78 -11.59 -6.37
CA LEU A 362 31.18 -11.70 -6.01
C LEU A 362 31.43 -11.54 -4.49
N CYS A 363 30.44 -11.85 -3.68
CA CYS A 363 30.49 -11.82 -2.23
C CYS A 363 30.54 -13.26 -1.67
N GLN A 364 31.19 -13.44 -0.53
CA GLN A 364 31.25 -14.74 0.14
C GLN A 364 30.36 -14.75 1.37
N LEU A 365 29.25 -15.50 1.29
CA LEU A 365 28.43 -15.88 2.44
C LEU A 365 28.98 -17.18 3.05
N SER A 366 29.33 -17.15 4.33
CA SER A 366 29.89 -18.30 5.04
C SER A 366 29.06 -18.71 6.22
N THR A 367 28.97 -20.03 6.44
CA THR A 367 28.31 -20.59 7.63
C THR A 367 29.19 -20.38 8.86
N LEU A 368 28.61 -19.87 9.95
CA LEU A 368 29.28 -19.81 11.24
C LEU A 368 29.50 -21.22 11.77
N ARG A 369 30.74 -21.56 12.10
CA ARG A 369 31.09 -22.84 12.74
C ARG A 369 31.39 -22.63 14.20
N TRP A 370 30.79 -23.43 15.07
CA TRP A 370 30.91 -23.41 16.53
C TRP A 370 30.44 -22.10 17.19
N GLN A 371 29.79 -21.22 16.43
CA GLN A 371 29.30 -19.90 16.85
C GLN A 371 27.82 -19.68 16.50
N GLN A 372 27.05 -20.76 16.28
CA GLN A 372 25.65 -20.65 15.86
C GLN A 372 24.79 -19.89 16.88
N LYS A 373 25.04 -20.07 18.18
CA LYS A 373 24.35 -19.33 19.27
C LYS A 373 24.69 -17.84 19.23
N ASP A 374 25.97 -17.50 19.14
CA ASP A 374 26.42 -16.10 19.07
C ASP A 374 25.95 -15.43 17.77
N GLY A 375 25.90 -16.19 16.67
CA GLY A 375 25.32 -15.77 15.41
C GLY A 375 23.83 -15.46 15.55
N LEU A 376 23.05 -16.35 16.14
CA LEU A 376 21.62 -16.16 16.37
C LEU A 376 21.36 -14.91 17.23
N ASP A 377 22.11 -14.72 18.32
CA ASP A 377 22.01 -13.52 19.16
C ASP A 377 22.38 -12.24 18.39
N THR A 378 23.23 -12.35 17.36
CA THR A 378 23.61 -11.22 16.51
C THR A 378 22.53 -10.88 15.49
N VAL A 379 21.92 -11.88 14.85
CA VAL A 379 20.89 -11.64 13.83
C VAL A 379 19.62 -11.08 14.45
N LEU A 380 19.19 -11.60 15.59
CA LEU A 380 17.94 -11.20 16.22
C LEU A 380 17.97 -9.73 16.71
N PRO A 381 16.83 -9.00 16.65
CA PRO A 381 16.75 -7.56 16.98
C PRO A 381 16.84 -7.27 18.48
N TYR A 382 17.76 -7.93 19.17
CA TYR A 382 18.07 -7.64 20.59
C TYR A 382 18.86 -6.34 20.77
N GLY A 383 19.55 -5.89 19.72
CA GLY A 383 20.56 -4.84 19.79
C GLY A 383 21.92 -5.35 20.25
N LEU A 384 22.17 -6.66 20.14
CA LEU A 384 23.44 -7.30 20.41
C LEU A 384 24.22 -7.59 19.15
N ARG A 385 25.53 -7.68 19.32
CA ARG A 385 26.45 -8.24 18.34
C ARG A 385 27.50 -9.09 19.06
N ARG A 386 27.58 -10.36 18.70
CA ARG A 386 28.51 -11.35 19.28
C ARG A 386 29.58 -11.77 18.27
N ILE A 387 29.31 -11.58 16.97
CA ILE A 387 30.21 -11.95 15.89
C ILE A 387 31.17 -10.79 15.59
N GLN A 388 32.47 -11.08 15.46
CA GLN A 388 33.56 -10.11 15.29
C GLN A 388 34.05 -9.98 13.83
N ALA A 389 33.19 -10.20 12.86
CA ALA A 389 33.49 -10.08 11.42
C ALA A 389 33.13 -8.69 10.88
N LEU A 390 33.55 -7.64 11.59
CA LEU A 390 33.28 -6.26 11.17
C LEU A 390 34.14 -5.83 9.98
N ARG A 391 33.48 -5.26 8.95
CA ARG A 391 34.13 -4.63 7.80
C ARG A 391 34.09 -3.11 7.96
N THR A 392 35.18 -2.45 7.60
CA THR A 392 35.23 -0.98 7.49
C THR A 392 34.58 -0.56 6.17
N LEU A 393 33.61 0.33 6.25
CA LEU A 393 32.81 0.83 5.13
C LEU A 393 32.71 2.35 5.21
N THR A 394 32.48 3.00 4.07
CA THR A 394 32.04 4.39 4.00
C THR A 394 30.52 4.46 4.08
N THR A 395 29.93 5.65 4.19
CA THR A 395 28.49 5.84 4.12
C THR A 395 27.90 5.25 2.84
N GLU A 396 28.46 5.57 1.68
CA GLU A 396 27.99 5.05 0.38
C GLU A 396 28.12 3.53 0.30
N SER A 397 29.26 2.97 0.71
CA SER A 397 29.46 1.51 0.72
C SER A 397 28.48 0.79 1.65
N THR A 398 28.05 1.44 2.73
CA THR A 398 27.01 0.92 3.63
C THR A 398 25.63 1.08 3.00
N ALA A 399 25.38 2.19 2.30
CA ALA A 399 24.10 2.50 1.67
C ALA A 399 23.75 1.57 0.50
N VAL A 400 24.76 0.97 -0.15
CA VAL A 400 24.53 -0.08 -1.18
C VAL A 400 23.79 -1.29 -0.60
N LEU A 401 23.91 -1.55 0.73
CA LEU A 401 23.15 -2.58 1.43
C LEU A 401 21.72 -2.12 1.74
N ILE A 402 21.07 -1.47 0.79
CA ILE A 402 19.75 -0.84 0.93
C ILE A 402 18.67 -1.88 1.22
N PRO A 403 17.81 -1.67 2.24
CA PRO A 403 16.80 -2.64 2.64
C PRO A 403 15.47 -2.50 1.89
N PHE A 404 15.39 -1.59 0.92
CA PHE A 404 14.17 -1.24 0.22
C PHE A 404 14.04 -1.95 -1.13
N ARG A 405 12.80 -2.23 -1.53
CA ARG A 405 12.49 -2.86 -2.83
C ARG A 405 11.26 -2.26 -3.49
N ALA A 406 10.08 -2.55 -2.93
CA ALA A 406 8.80 -2.09 -3.46
C ALA A 406 7.77 -1.98 -2.33
N GLN A 407 6.90 -0.99 -2.43
CA GLN A 407 5.78 -0.82 -1.51
C GLN A 407 4.83 -2.00 -1.58
N GLU A 408 4.19 -2.29 -0.44
CA GLU A 408 3.19 -3.33 -0.29
C GLU A 408 1.88 -2.71 0.20
N ILE A 409 0.77 -3.20 -0.31
CA ILE A 409 -0.57 -2.82 0.15
C ILE A 409 -1.21 -4.08 0.73
N LEU A 410 -1.12 -4.25 2.04
CA LEU A 410 -1.71 -5.37 2.75
C LEU A 410 -2.43 -4.85 3.99
N GLN A 411 -3.72 -4.59 3.84
CA GLN A 411 -4.60 -4.08 4.90
C GLN A 411 -5.59 -5.17 5.29
N PRO A 412 -5.42 -5.83 6.44
CA PRO A 412 -6.32 -6.90 6.89
C PRO A 412 -7.79 -6.48 6.91
N GLY A 413 -8.67 -7.33 6.40
CA GLY A 413 -10.10 -7.05 6.27
C GLY A 413 -10.47 -6.16 5.09
N GLY A 414 -9.51 -5.83 4.22
CA GLY A 414 -9.75 -5.11 2.99
C GLY A 414 -10.18 -6.01 1.83
N ILE A 415 -10.30 -5.41 0.66
CA ILE A 415 -10.67 -6.06 -0.60
C ILE A 415 -9.40 -6.48 -1.34
N TYR A 416 -9.42 -7.66 -1.92
CA TYR A 416 -8.35 -8.18 -2.79
C TYR A 416 -8.41 -7.52 -4.17
N TYR A 417 -7.25 -7.04 -4.67
CA TYR A 417 -7.13 -6.38 -5.97
C TYR A 417 -6.12 -7.04 -6.92
N GLY A 418 -5.56 -8.18 -6.55
CA GLY A 418 -4.55 -8.87 -7.33
C GLY A 418 -3.24 -9.06 -6.58
N GLN A 419 -2.15 -9.19 -7.33
CA GLN A 419 -0.80 -9.39 -6.83
C GLN A 419 0.12 -8.25 -7.25
N ASN A 420 1.01 -7.87 -6.35
CA ASN A 420 2.10 -6.95 -6.66
C ASN A 420 2.99 -7.54 -7.77
N ALA A 421 3.17 -6.82 -8.87
CA ALA A 421 3.95 -7.32 -10.00
C ALA A 421 5.44 -7.54 -9.68
N VAL A 422 5.96 -6.84 -8.65
CA VAL A 422 7.37 -6.90 -8.22
C VAL A 422 7.60 -7.98 -7.16
N SER A 423 6.85 -7.93 -6.06
CA SER A 423 7.03 -8.83 -4.91
C SER A 423 6.22 -10.13 -5.03
N LYS A 424 5.20 -10.16 -5.89
CA LYS A 424 4.20 -11.24 -6.03
C LYS A 424 3.29 -11.41 -4.82
N ASN A 425 3.39 -10.56 -3.81
CA ASN A 425 2.49 -10.57 -2.67
C ASN A 425 1.09 -10.09 -3.07
N MET A 426 0.09 -10.53 -2.31
CA MET A 426 -1.29 -10.08 -2.52
C MET A 426 -1.45 -8.60 -2.21
N ILE A 427 -2.27 -7.93 -2.99
CA ILE A 427 -2.70 -6.57 -2.74
C ILE A 427 -4.09 -6.62 -2.12
N VAL A 428 -4.18 -6.23 -0.87
CA VAL A 428 -5.42 -6.13 -0.11
C VAL A 428 -5.54 -4.70 0.42
N ALA A 429 -6.55 -3.96 -0.01
CA ALA A 429 -6.74 -2.56 0.33
C ALA A 429 -8.13 -2.28 0.88
N ASP A 430 -8.21 -1.36 1.83
CA ASP A 430 -9.46 -0.91 2.44
C ASP A 430 -9.69 0.58 2.14
N ARG A 431 -10.47 0.85 1.11
CA ARG A 431 -10.82 2.22 0.69
C ARG A 431 -11.56 3.01 1.76
N THR A 432 -12.21 2.33 2.69
CA THR A 432 -12.99 2.97 3.75
C THR A 432 -12.11 3.67 4.80
N LYS A 433 -10.83 3.30 4.87
CA LYS A 433 -9.83 3.90 5.75
C LYS A 433 -9.14 5.12 5.15
N LEU A 434 -9.32 5.37 3.86
CA LEU A 434 -8.72 6.52 3.19
C LEU A 434 -9.43 7.82 3.56
N LEU A 435 -8.72 8.93 3.47
CA LEU A 435 -9.32 10.26 3.66
C LEU A 435 -10.34 10.57 2.56
N ASN A 436 -10.07 10.12 1.34
CA ASN A 436 -10.99 10.16 0.21
C ASN A 436 -11.02 8.78 -0.46
N GLY A 437 -11.99 7.94 -0.07
CA GLY A 437 -12.15 6.59 -0.60
C GLY A 437 -12.79 6.51 -1.99
N ASN A 438 -13.13 7.64 -2.63
CA ASN A 438 -13.60 7.65 -4.02
C ASN A 438 -12.50 7.17 -4.95
N SER A 439 -12.88 6.52 -6.05
CA SER A 439 -11.97 5.80 -6.94
C SER A 439 -12.21 6.13 -8.40
N PHE A 440 -11.15 6.07 -9.18
CA PHE A 440 -11.24 6.00 -10.63
C PHE A 440 -10.60 4.71 -11.15
N ARG A 441 -11.19 4.17 -12.22
CA ARG A 441 -10.65 3.06 -12.99
C ARG A 441 -10.51 3.50 -14.43
N LEU A 442 -9.28 3.67 -14.87
CA LEU A 442 -8.93 4.23 -16.15
C LEU A 442 -8.24 3.16 -17.01
N GLY A 443 -8.65 3.04 -18.26
CA GLY A 443 -8.01 2.10 -19.17
C GLY A 443 -8.75 1.99 -20.51
N VAL A 444 -8.01 1.71 -21.57
CA VAL A 444 -8.58 1.49 -22.91
C VAL A 444 -9.53 0.29 -22.92
N SER A 445 -10.35 0.21 -23.97
CA SER A 445 -11.24 -0.94 -24.18
C SER A 445 -10.46 -2.26 -24.17
N GLY A 446 -10.99 -3.28 -23.49
CA GLY A 446 -10.34 -4.60 -23.35
C GLY A 446 -9.21 -4.66 -22.31
N SER A 447 -8.87 -3.58 -21.60
CA SER A 447 -7.84 -3.58 -20.57
C SER A 447 -8.25 -4.30 -19.26
N GLY A 448 -9.54 -4.65 -19.09
CA GLY A 448 -10.08 -5.29 -17.88
C GLY A 448 -10.73 -4.31 -16.89
N LYS A 449 -11.05 -3.08 -17.31
CA LYS A 449 -11.68 -2.04 -16.48
C LYS A 449 -12.97 -2.52 -15.81
N SER A 450 -13.96 -2.96 -16.59
CA SER A 450 -15.26 -3.44 -16.07
C SER A 450 -15.09 -4.71 -15.23
N MET A 451 -14.21 -5.64 -15.64
CA MET A 451 -13.88 -6.86 -14.87
C MET A 451 -13.36 -6.51 -13.47
N SER A 452 -12.40 -5.58 -13.39
CA SER A 452 -11.83 -5.11 -12.12
C SER A 452 -12.88 -4.45 -11.20
N ALA A 453 -13.84 -3.70 -11.77
CA ALA A 453 -14.94 -3.10 -11.00
C ALA A 453 -15.92 -4.15 -10.48
N LYS A 454 -16.29 -5.12 -11.33
CA LYS A 454 -17.17 -6.23 -10.97
C LYS A 454 -16.56 -7.12 -9.91
N GLU A 455 -15.26 -7.36 -9.95
CA GLU A 455 -14.56 -8.14 -8.92
C GLU A 455 -14.59 -7.45 -7.54
N GLU A 456 -14.41 -6.13 -7.47
CA GLU A 456 -14.59 -5.37 -6.23
C GLU A 456 -16.05 -5.44 -5.75
N LEU A 457 -17.01 -5.26 -6.67
CA LEU A 457 -18.43 -5.33 -6.38
C LEU A 457 -18.83 -6.69 -5.81
N VAL A 458 -18.37 -7.79 -6.41
CA VAL A 458 -18.60 -9.17 -5.94
C VAL A 458 -18.10 -9.33 -4.52
N GLN A 459 -16.86 -8.92 -4.24
CA GLN A 459 -16.29 -9.03 -2.90
C GLN A 459 -17.13 -8.24 -1.87
N ILE A 460 -17.55 -7.02 -2.19
CA ILE A 460 -18.40 -6.21 -1.31
C ILE A 460 -19.76 -6.88 -1.10
N ALA A 461 -20.38 -7.38 -2.17
CA ALA A 461 -21.66 -8.07 -2.10
C ALA A 461 -21.62 -9.33 -1.23
N LEU A 462 -20.51 -10.08 -1.30
CA LEU A 462 -20.33 -11.34 -0.58
C LEU A 462 -19.84 -11.15 0.87
N ALA A 463 -19.08 -10.08 1.15
CA ALA A 463 -18.43 -9.85 2.45
C ALA A 463 -19.20 -8.92 3.39
N THR A 464 -20.06 -8.05 2.87
CA THR A 464 -20.72 -6.98 3.65
C THR A 464 -22.22 -6.94 3.42
N GLU A 465 -22.92 -6.16 4.24
CA GLU A 465 -24.34 -5.82 4.08
C GLU A 465 -24.51 -4.39 3.47
N ASP A 466 -23.47 -3.83 2.91
CA ASP A 466 -23.50 -2.50 2.30
C ASP A 466 -24.39 -2.47 1.05
N ASP A 467 -25.02 -1.34 0.74
CA ASP A 467 -25.76 -1.17 -0.50
C ASP A 467 -24.82 -0.92 -1.68
N ILE A 468 -25.17 -1.44 -2.84
CA ILE A 468 -24.44 -1.29 -4.09
C ILE A 468 -25.39 -0.72 -5.15
N LEU A 469 -25.03 0.45 -5.68
CA LEU A 469 -25.81 1.15 -6.69
C LEU A 469 -24.95 1.35 -7.94
N ILE A 470 -25.48 0.95 -9.09
CA ILE A 470 -24.73 0.96 -10.35
C ILE A 470 -25.45 1.87 -11.34
N LEU A 471 -24.73 2.76 -11.98
CA LEU A 471 -25.18 3.53 -13.13
C LEU A 471 -24.54 2.92 -14.39
N ASP A 472 -25.34 2.22 -15.18
CA ASP A 472 -24.91 1.36 -16.28
C ASP A 472 -25.44 1.84 -17.64
N PRO A 473 -24.71 2.71 -18.36
CA PRO A 473 -25.08 3.16 -19.70
C PRO A 473 -24.77 2.14 -20.81
N GLU A 474 -23.98 1.08 -20.50
CA GLU A 474 -23.58 0.07 -21.47
C GLU A 474 -24.26 -1.30 -21.27
N SER A 475 -25.08 -1.45 -20.22
CA SER A 475 -25.76 -2.71 -19.85
C SER A 475 -24.81 -3.88 -19.60
N GLU A 476 -23.69 -3.60 -18.94
CA GLU A 476 -22.67 -4.62 -18.66
C GLU A 476 -22.86 -5.34 -17.32
N PHE A 477 -23.58 -4.74 -16.34
CA PHE A 477 -23.68 -5.24 -14.96
C PHE A 477 -24.92 -6.09 -14.68
N GLY A 478 -25.91 -6.09 -15.56
CA GLY A 478 -27.23 -6.67 -15.29
C GLY A 478 -27.21 -8.17 -14.94
N HIS A 479 -26.38 -8.98 -15.59
CA HIS A 479 -26.29 -10.43 -15.28
C HIS A 479 -25.70 -10.66 -13.88
N LEU A 480 -24.63 -9.95 -13.55
CA LEU A 480 -23.99 -10.03 -12.25
C LEU A 480 -24.93 -9.57 -11.14
N THR A 481 -25.64 -8.47 -11.35
CA THR A 481 -26.62 -7.93 -10.38
C THR A 481 -27.69 -8.96 -10.04
N ARG A 482 -28.30 -9.60 -11.04
CA ARG A 482 -29.32 -10.66 -10.82
C ARG A 482 -28.74 -11.88 -10.11
N ALA A 483 -27.54 -12.32 -10.46
CA ALA A 483 -26.89 -13.47 -9.83
C ALA A 483 -26.59 -13.23 -8.35
N LEU A 484 -26.31 -11.98 -7.98
CA LEU A 484 -26.10 -11.56 -6.58
C LEU A 484 -27.40 -11.23 -5.83
N GLY A 485 -28.57 -11.50 -6.42
CA GLY A 485 -29.87 -11.25 -5.81
C GLY A 485 -30.31 -9.78 -5.82
N GLY A 486 -29.72 -8.96 -6.70
CA GLY A 486 -30.08 -7.56 -6.90
C GLY A 486 -31.13 -7.34 -7.99
N GLU A 487 -31.54 -6.10 -8.14
CA GLU A 487 -32.53 -5.67 -9.13
C GLU A 487 -31.90 -4.88 -10.26
N VAL A 488 -32.38 -5.11 -11.49
CA VAL A 488 -32.00 -4.35 -12.68
C VAL A 488 -33.18 -3.48 -13.09
N ILE A 489 -33.02 -2.17 -12.99
CA ILE A 489 -34.01 -1.18 -13.35
C ILE A 489 -33.66 -0.66 -14.75
N GLN A 490 -34.35 -1.19 -15.76
CA GLN A 490 -34.12 -0.78 -17.13
C GLN A 490 -34.96 0.47 -17.44
N ILE A 491 -34.27 1.57 -17.76
CA ILE A 491 -34.89 2.85 -18.08
C ILE A 491 -34.70 3.14 -19.58
N SER A 492 -35.81 3.28 -20.32
CA SER A 492 -35.79 3.62 -21.72
C SER A 492 -36.85 4.65 -22.08
N ALA A 493 -36.79 5.19 -23.29
CA ALA A 493 -37.84 6.09 -23.80
C ALA A 493 -39.21 5.41 -23.91
N THR A 494 -39.23 4.08 -24.06
CA THR A 494 -40.44 3.27 -24.30
C THR A 494 -40.74 2.29 -23.17
N SER A 495 -39.92 2.19 -22.13
CA SER A 495 -40.16 1.29 -21.01
C SER A 495 -41.33 1.72 -20.13
N ASP A 496 -41.95 0.73 -19.46
CA ASP A 496 -42.96 0.99 -18.44
C ASP A 496 -42.36 1.37 -17.08
N THR A 497 -41.03 1.36 -16.96
CA THR A 497 -40.27 1.74 -15.76
C THR A 497 -39.89 3.20 -15.81
N HIS A 498 -40.13 3.94 -14.74
CA HIS A 498 -39.94 5.38 -14.68
C HIS A 498 -39.33 5.82 -13.37
N ILE A 499 -38.46 6.82 -13.43
CA ILE A 499 -37.94 7.56 -12.27
C ILE A 499 -38.38 9.03 -12.43
N ASN A 500 -39.05 9.57 -11.45
CA ASN A 500 -39.49 10.96 -11.46
C ASN A 500 -38.30 11.88 -11.16
N ALA A 501 -37.92 12.74 -12.09
CA ALA A 501 -36.86 13.70 -11.90
C ALA A 501 -37.08 14.65 -10.71
N LEU A 502 -38.35 14.83 -10.28
CA LEU A 502 -38.68 15.70 -9.16
C LEU A 502 -38.92 14.95 -7.84
N ASP A 503 -38.50 13.70 -7.70
CA ASP A 503 -38.56 13.01 -6.41
C ASP A 503 -37.69 13.73 -5.37
N MET A 504 -38.29 13.98 -4.21
CA MET A 504 -37.65 14.66 -3.08
C MET A 504 -38.33 14.26 -1.77
N ASP A 505 -37.52 13.94 -0.77
CA ASP A 505 -38.03 13.76 0.59
C ASP A 505 -37.58 14.92 1.52
N ARG A 506 -37.99 14.87 2.78
CA ARG A 506 -37.62 15.88 3.79
C ARG A 506 -36.11 15.96 4.03
N SER A 507 -35.36 14.93 3.70
CA SER A 507 -33.91 14.81 3.92
C SER A 507 -33.07 15.08 2.68
N TYR A 508 -33.69 15.48 1.59
CA TYR A 508 -33.04 15.74 0.32
C TYR A 508 -31.90 16.77 0.45
N GLY A 509 -30.74 16.43 -0.07
CA GLY A 509 -29.56 17.31 -0.11
C GLY A 509 -28.88 17.56 1.24
N ASP A 510 -29.33 16.96 2.36
CA ASP A 510 -28.81 17.20 3.73
C ASP A 510 -28.82 18.68 4.16
N GLU A 511 -29.68 19.47 3.58
CA GLU A 511 -29.81 20.88 3.89
C GLU A 511 -31.01 21.14 4.80
N ARG A 512 -30.97 22.24 5.57
CA ARG A 512 -32.13 22.67 6.37
C ARG A 512 -33.34 22.98 5.49
N ASN A 513 -33.11 23.28 4.22
CA ASN A 513 -34.13 23.54 3.23
C ASN A 513 -33.88 22.69 1.97
N PRO A 514 -34.55 21.54 1.82
CA PRO A 514 -34.41 20.63 0.67
C PRO A 514 -34.65 21.28 -0.69
N ILE A 515 -35.49 22.33 -0.74
CA ILE A 515 -35.85 23.04 -1.98
C ILE A 515 -34.60 23.72 -2.62
N VAL A 516 -33.70 24.24 -1.79
CA VAL A 516 -32.48 24.90 -2.32
C VAL A 516 -31.66 23.91 -3.13
N ALA A 517 -31.40 22.73 -2.56
CA ALA A 517 -30.68 21.66 -3.27
C ALA A 517 -31.43 21.16 -4.51
N LYS A 518 -32.78 21.03 -4.40
CA LYS A 518 -33.59 20.61 -5.54
C LYS A 518 -33.66 21.67 -6.63
N SER A 519 -33.66 22.96 -6.26
CA SER A 519 -33.56 24.04 -7.25
C SER A 519 -32.23 23.99 -8.03
N GLU A 520 -31.11 23.72 -7.36
CA GLU A 520 -29.83 23.54 -8.06
C GLU A 520 -29.87 22.34 -9.02
N PHE A 521 -30.50 21.24 -8.62
CA PHE A 521 -30.72 20.09 -9.49
C PHE A 521 -31.61 20.45 -10.70
N VAL A 522 -32.73 21.14 -10.50
CA VAL A 522 -33.62 21.58 -11.57
C VAL A 522 -32.91 22.51 -12.56
N LEU A 523 -32.03 23.39 -12.09
CA LEU A 523 -31.19 24.22 -12.98
C LEU A 523 -30.27 23.36 -13.84
N SER A 524 -29.62 22.35 -13.25
CA SER A 524 -28.79 21.39 -13.99
C SER A 524 -29.60 20.57 -15.00
N LEU A 525 -30.81 20.18 -14.63
CA LEU A 525 -31.75 19.44 -15.48
C LEU A 525 -32.14 20.30 -16.72
N TYR A 526 -32.53 21.56 -16.50
CA TYR A 526 -32.94 22.45 -17.60
C TYR A 526 -31.78 22.84 -18.51
N GLU A 527 -30.57 22.92 -18.02
CA GLU A 527 -29.37 23.09 -18.89
C GLU A 527 -29.27 21.94 -19.92
N GLN A 528 -29.56 20.70 -19.51
CA GLN A 528 -29.60 19.55 -20.42
C GLN A 528 -30.77 19.66 -21.41
N LEU A 529 -31.97 20.00 -20.92
CA LEU A 529 -33.19 20.09 -21.71
C LEU A 529 -33.14 21.19 -22.80
N VAL A 530 -32.42 22.26 -22.55
CA VAL A 530 -32.22 23.37 -23.49
C VAL A 530 -31.11 23.09 -24.50
N GLY A 531 -30.50 21.91 -24.47
CA GLY A 531 -29.47 21.49 -25.42
C GLY A 531 -28.07 21.99 -25.12
N GLY A 532 -27.72 22.22 -23.86
CA GLY A 532 -26.40 22.57 -23.37
C GLY A 532 -26.04 24.07 -23.53
N GLY A 533 -27.05 24.92 -23.79
CA GLY A 533 -26.90 26.36 -23.68
C GLY A 533 -26.88 26.83 -22.22
N GLN A 534 -26.13 27.89 -21.91
CA GLN A 534 -26.17 28.47 -20.56
C GLN A 534 -27.56 29.04 -20.27
N VAL A 535 -28.20 28.55 -19.18
CA VAL A 535 -29.44 29.14 -18.68
C VAL A 535 -29.14 30.54 -18.15
N THR A 536 -29.80 31.57 -18.70
CA THR A 536 -29.61 32.96 -18.33
C THR A 536 -30.02 33.27 -16.88
N ALA A 537 -29.57 34.42 -16.35
CA ALA A 537 -29.94 34.84 -15.01
C ALA A 537 -31.47 34.99 -14.84
N LYS A 538 -32.19 35.44 -15.88
CA LYS A 538 -33.64 35.54 -15.85
C LYS A 538 -34.32 34.20 -15.82
N GLU A 539 -33.89 33.27 -16.66
CA GLU A 539 -34.37 31.90 -16.69
C GLU A 539 -34.13 31.16 -15.37
N LYS A 540 -32.94 31.34 -14.75
CA LYS A 540 -32.65 30.80 -13.41
C LYS A 540 -33.63 31.28 -12.35
N SER A 541 -33.98 32.58 -12.37
CA SER A 541 -34.97 33.15 -11.43
C SER A 541 -36.34 32.55 -11.65
N ILE A 542 -36.76 32.31 -12.90
CA ILE A 542 -38.03 31.71 -13.25
C ILE A 542 -38.08 30.23 -12.78
N LEU A 543 -37.03 29.49 -13.09
CA LEU A 543 -36.90 28.06 -12.69
C LEU A 543 -36.93 27.90 -11.17
N GLY A 544 -36.19 28.75 -10.43
CA GLY A 544 -36.20 28.75 -8.96
C GLY A 544 -37.55 29.03 -8.39
N ARG A 545 -38.27 30.06 -8.87
CA ARG A 545 -39.63 30.39 -8.48
C ARG A 545 -40.62 29.23 -8.77
N CYS A 546 -40.53 28.66 -9.95
CA CYS A 546 -41.39 27.51 -10.31
C CYS A 546 -41.11 26.28 -9.43
N THR A 547 -39.84 26.06 -9.06
CA THR A 547 -39.44 24.98 -8.15
C THR A 547 -40.09 25.18 -6.77
N GLU A 548 -40.04 26.36 -6.20
CA GLU A 548 -40.71 26.63 -4.92
C GLU A 548 -42.23 26.42 -5.01
N LEU A 549 -42.84 26.91 -6.08
CA LEU A 549 -44.29 26.81 -6.25
C LEU A 549 -44.76 25.38 -6.43
N VAL A 550 -44.05 24.55 -7.18
CA VAL A 550 -44.48 23.16 -7.46
C VAL A 550 -44.45 22.28 -6.21
N TYR A 551 -43.47 22.52 -5.31
CA TYR A 551 -43.36 21.76 -4.07
C TYR A 551 -44.16 22.33 -2.90
N GLN A 552 -44.73 23.53 -3.00
CA GLN A 552 -45.46 24.19 -1.92
C GLN A 552 -46.58 23.35 -1.33
N PRO A 553 -47.43 22.64 -2.14
CA PRO A 553 -48.47 21.76 -1.59
C PRO A 553 -47.91 20.58 -0.80
N TYR A 554 -46.86 19.95 -1.33
CA TYR A 554 -46.18 18.79 -0.70
C TYR A 554 -45.52 19.16 0.63
N ILE A 555 -44.87 20.35 0.68
CA ILE A 555 -44.22 20.85 1.90
C ILE A 555 -45.26 21.24 2.97
N ARG A 556 -46.36 21.93 2.57
CA ARG A 556 -47.45 22.28 3.50
C ARG A 556 -48.08 21.05 4.12
N ASN A 557 -48.09 19.93 3.40
CA ASN A 557 -48.59 18.64 3.90
C ASN A 557 -47.50 17.84 4.67
N GLY A 558 -46.40 18.49 5.14
CA GLY A 558 -45.35 17.85 5.94
C GLY A 558 -44.48 16.85 5.17
N TYR A 559 -44.28 17.03 3.87
CA TYR A 559 -43.58 16.10 2.97
C TYR A 559 -44.30 14.75 2.84
N GLN A 560 -45.64 14.77 2.84
CA GLN A 560 -46.47 13.58 2.65
C GLN A 560 -47.43 13.78 1.48
N GLY A 561 -47.78 12.67 0.83
CA GLY A 561 -48.73 12.68 -0.31
C GLY A 561 -47.99 12.59 -1.66
N THR A 562 -48.68 13.03 -2.71
CA THR A 562 -48.19 12.89 -4.10
C THR A 562 -47.11 13.92 -4.39
N LEU A 563 -45.96 13.43 -4.81
CA LEU A 563 -44.85 14.27 -5.30
C LEU A 563 -45.21 14.95 -6.62
N PRO A 564 -44.73 16.17 -6.88
CA PRO A 564 -44.91 16.78 -8.20
C PRO A 564 -44.05 16.06 -9.25
N THR A 565 -44.47 16.17 -10.50
CA THR A 565 -43.78 15.67 -11.67
C THR A 565 -43.33 16.84 -12.56
N LEU A 566 -42.45 16.58 -13.53
CA LEU A 566 -42.08 17.58 -14.54
C LEU A 566 -43.28 18.09 -15.33
N ARG A 567 -44.40 17.33 -15.42
CA ARG A 567 -45.66 17.80 -16.03
C ARG A 567 -46.32 18.91 -15.20
N ASP A 568 -46.26 18.80 -13.88
CA ASP A 568 -46.81 19.82 -12.97
C ASP A 568 -45.93 21.06 -13.01
N PHE A 569 -44.62 20.88 -13.04
CA PHE A 569 -43.65 21.96 -13.23
C PHE A 569 -43.86 22.71 -14.55
N TYR A 570 -44.03 21.97 -15.64
CA TYR A 570 -44.29 22.53 -16.97
C TYR A 570 -45.58 23.37 -17.03
N ARG A 571 -46.67 22.92 -16.36
CA ARG A 571 -47.89 23.69 -16.26
C ARG A 571 -47.65 25.03 -15.55
N LEU A 572 -46.90 25.01 -14.43
CA LEU A 572 -46.54 26.24 -13.73
C LEU A 572 -45.66 27.16 -14.57
N LEU A 573 -44.72 26.61 -15.32
CA LEU A 573 -43.85 27.35 -16.20
C LEU A 573 -44.62 28.07 -17.31
N LYS A 574 -45.62 27.41 -17.93
CA LYS A 574 -46.55 28.01 -18.92
C LYS A 574 -47.43 29.12 -18.35
N MET A 575 -47.69 29.11 -17.04
CA MET A 575 -48.48 30.16 -16.39
C MET A 575 -47.68 31.42 -16.05
N GLN A 576 -46.35 31.39 -16.23
CA GLN A 576 -45.51 32.57 -15.98
C GLN A 576 -45.65 33.57 -17.12
N PRO A 577 -45.73 34.88 -16.82
CA PRO A 577 -45.98 35.92 -17.83
C PRO A 577 -44.73 36.25 -18.70
N GLU A 578 -43.55 35.86 -18.28
CA GLU A 578 -42.30 36.25 -18.97
C GLU A 578 -42.09 35.45 -20.27
N PRO A 579 -41.61 36.06 -21.34
CA PRO A 579 -41.30 35.38 -22.60
C PRO A 579 -40.25 34.27 -22.45
N GLU A 580 -39.29 34.47 -21.55
CA GLU A 580 -38.28 33.49 -21.26
C GLU A 580 -38.88 32.19 -20.68
N ALA A 581 -39.94 32.29 -19.92
CA ALA A 581 -40.68 31.11 -19.40
C ALA A 581 -41.35 30.34 -20.55
N GLN A 582 -41.90 31.01 -21.54
CA GLN A 582 -42.47 30.36 -22.72
C GLN A 582 -41.39 29.70 -23.56
N GLY A 583 -40.21 30.31 -23.66
CA GLY A 583 -39.03 29.73 -24.34
C GLY A 583 -38.58 28.43 -23.64
N LEU A 584 -38.42 28.44 -22.31
CA LEU A 584 -38.10 27.26 -21.52
C LEU A 584 -39.17 26.16 -21.64
N ALA A 585 -40.45 26.53 -21.62
CA ALA A 585 -41.54 25.57 -21.80
C ALA A 585 -41.46 24.90 -23.17
N LEU A 586 -41.26 25.66 -24.22
CA LEU A 586 -41.15 25.13 -25.58
C LEU A 586 -39.90 24.21 -25.73
N ALA A 587 -38.75 24.61 -25.21
CA ALA A 587 -37.52 23.83 -25.24
C ALA A 587 -37.66 22.49 -24.51
N SER A 588 -38.43 22.44 -23.42
CA SER A 588 -38.63 21.23 -22.60
C SER A 588 -39.81 20.37 -23.04
N GLU A 589 -40.64 20.82 -23.98
CA GLU A 589 -41.91 20.17 -24.39
C GLU A 589 -41.70 18.72 -24.83
N LEU A 590 -40.68 18.44 -25.64
CA LEU A 590 -40.35 17.11 -26.13
C LEU A 590 -40.14 16.10 -24.98
N PHE A 591 -39.52 16.54 -23.91
CA PHE A 591 -39.11 15.70 -22.75
C PHE A 591 -40.20 15.62 -21.69
N ILE A 592 -41.26 16.41 -21.75
CA ILE A 592 -42.29 16.45 -20.70
C ILE A 592 -43.63 15.95 -21.23
N THR A 593 -44.08 16.43 -22.36
CA THR A 593 -45.38 16.05 -22.98
C THR A 593 -45.19 15.31 -24.31
N GLY A 594 -44.01 15.41 -24.92
CA GLY A 594 -43.63 14.71 -26.16
C GLY A 594 -43.29 13.24 -25.96
N THR A 595 -42.59 12.69 -26.95
CA THR A 595 -42.22 11.25 -26.99
C THR A 595 -41.12 10.81 -26.03
N LEU A 596 -40.31 11.77 -25.54
CA LEU A 596 -39.18 11.48 -24.65
C LEU A 596 -39.49 11.79 -23.16
N ASN A 597 -40.69 11.46 -22.70
CA ASN A 597 -41.23 11.89 -21.41
C ASN A 597 -41.01 10.92 -20.24
N THR A 598 -40.02 10.04 -20.34
CA THR A 598 -39.81 8.96 -19.35
C THR A 598 -39.56 9.50 -17.94
N PHE A 599 -38.86 10.63 -17.78
CA PHE A 599 -38.58 11.27 -16.49
C PHE A 599 -39.65 12.25 -15.99
N ALA A 600 -40.75 12.41 -16.77
CA ALA A 600 -41.89 13.26 -16.40
C ALA A 600 -43.07 12.51 -15.78
N LYS A 601 -42.87 11.23 -15.50
CA LYS A 601 -43.86 10.33 -14.87
C LYS A 601 -43.48 10.04 -13.42
N TYR A 602 -44.41 9.50 -12.63
CA TYR A 602 -44.14 9.05 -11.27
C TYR A 602 -43.21 7.86 -11.24
N THR A 603 -42.32 7.81 -10.22
CA THR A 603 -41.49 6.65 -9.98
C THR A 603 -42.38 5.43 -9.68
N ASN A 604 -42.15 4.35 -10.40
CA ASN A 604 -42.94 3.12 -10.27
C ASN A 604 -42.03 1.87 -10.09
N VAL A 605 -40.75 2.07 -9.79
CA VAL A 605 -39.80 1.01 -9.51
C VAL A 605 -39.46 0.95 -8.03
N ASP A 606 -39.15 -0.26 -7.54
CA ASP A 606 -38.66 -0.41 -6.17
C ASP A 606 -37.19 -0.04 -6.07
N THR A 607 -36.89 1.05 -5.41
CA THR A 607 -35.52 1.55 -5.19
C THR A 607 -34.96 1.13 -3.83
N GLN A 608 -35.52 0.10 -3.18
CA GLN A 608 -35.13 -0.33 -1.83
C GLN A 608 -34.23 -1.56 -1.81
N ALA A 609 -34.03 -2.24 -2.95
CA ALA A 609 -33.11 -3.39 -3.04
C ALA A 609 -31.68 -2.99 -2.63
N ARG A 610 -30.95 -3.94 -2.05
CA ARG A 610 -29.57 -3.74 -1.61
C ARG A 610 -28.60 -3.49 -2.77
N ILE A 611 -28.78 -4.23 -3.86
CA ILE A 611 -27.99 -4.11 -5.08
C ILE A 611 -28.93 -3.67 -6.19
N ILE A 612 -28.67 -2.52 -6.79
CA ILE A 612 -29.50 -1.98 -7.87
C ILE A 612 -28.59 -1.58 -9.03
N ASP A 613 -28.95 -2.08 -10.21
CA ASP A 613 -28.37 -1.70 -11.47
C ASP A 613 -29.36 -0.84 -12.26
N TYR A 614 -29.01 0.42 -12.46
CA TYR A 614 -29.77 1.33 -13.30
C TYR A 614 -29.27 1.24 -14.74
N ASP A 615 -29.83 0.33 -15.50
CA ASP A 615 -29.56 0.15 -16.93
C ASP A 615 -30.26 1.27 -17.72
N ILE A 616 -29.45 2.20 -18.24
CA ILE A 616 -29.91 3.36 -19.01
C ILE A 616 -29.50 3.30 -20.48
N ARG A 617 -29.00 2.18 -20.98
CA ARG A 617 -28.48 2.02 -22.34
C ARG A 617 -29.50 2.38 -23.43
N GLU A 618 -30.75 2.00 -23.23
CA GLU A 618 -31.82 2.21 -24.23
C GLU A 618 -32.40 3.64 -24.24
N LEU A 619 -31.84 4.56 -23.44
CA LEU A 619 -32.27 5.98 -23.49
C LEU A 619 -31.86 6.69 -24.79
N GLY A 620 -30.85 6.18 -25.51
CA GLY A 620 -30.29 6.80 -26.69
C GLY A 620 -29.48 8.08 -26.39
N GLU A 621 -28.77 8.55 -27.37
CA GLU A 621 -27.80 9.65 -27.20
C GLU A 621 -28.39 10.97 -26.66
N GLN A 622 -29.66 11.26 -27.02
CA GLN A 622 -30.33 12.51 -26.61
C GLN A 622 -30.76 12.51 -25.13
N LEU A 623 -31.22 11.36 -24.63
CA LEU A 623 -31.67 11.22 -23.23
C LEU A 623 -30.56 10.77 -22.28
N MET A 624 -29.47 10.20 -22.77
CA MET A 624 -28.40 9.63 -21.94
C MET A 624 -27.85 10.60 -20.90
N PRO A 625 -27.45 11.85 -21.22
CA PRO A 625 -26.95 12.78 -20.21
C PRO A 625 -28.01 13.15 -19.16
N LEU A 626 -29.27 13.30 -19.59
CA LEU A 626 -30.40 13.56 -18.70
C LEU A 626 -30.65 12.36 -17.78
N GLY A 627 -30.62 11.15 -18.33
CA GLY A 627 -30.79 9.92 -17.59
C GLY A 627 -29.71 9.72 -16.53
N MET A 628 -28.45 9.96 -16.89
CA MET A 628 -27.36 9.91 -15.92
C MET A 628 -27.56 10.90 -14.77
N LEU A 629 -27.97 12.13 -15.08
CA LEU A 629 -28.17 13.16 -14.07
C LEU A 629 -29.34 12.79 -13.11
N VAL A 630 -30.49 12.34 -13.64
CA VAL A 630 -31.67 11.96 -12.85
C VAL A 630 -31.36 10.73 -11.99
N THR A 631 -30.66 9.74 -12.56
CA THR A 631 -30.32 8.53 -11.84
C THR A 631 -29.30 8.82 -10.71
N LEU A 632 -28.32 9.68 -10.96
CA LEU A 632 -27.38 10.11 -9.92
C LEU A 632 -28.05 10.88 -8.79
N ASP A 633 -29.06 11.70 -9.09
CA ASP A 633 -29.84 12.38 -8.06
C ASP A 633 -30.61 11.38 -7.19
N ALA A 634 -31.24 10.37 -7.80
CA ALA A 634 -31.91 9.28 -7.10
C ALA A 634 -30.93 8.46 -6.23
N ILE A 635 -29.76 8.11 -6.77
CA ILE A 635 -28.67 7.44 -6.05
C ILE A 635 -28.24 8.27 -4.84
N TYR A 636 -28.01 9.57 -5.01
CA TYR A 636 -27.59 10.46 -3.93
C TYR A 636 -28.62 10.52 -2.79
N ASN A 637 -29.89 10.59 -3.11
CA ASN A 637 -30.95 10.53 -2.11
C ASN A 637 -30.92 9.22 -1.33
N ARG A 638 -30.70 8.08 -2.00
CA ARG A 638 -30.59 6.78 -1.37
C ARG A 638 -29.39 6.72 -0.41
N VAL A 639 -28.25 7.29 -0.81
CA VAL A 639 -27.05 7.37 0.06
C VAL A 639 -27.33 8.15 1.35
N ILE A 640 -28.04 9.27 1.25
CA ILE A 640 -28.39 10.06 2.44
C ILE A 640 -29.30 9.27 3.38
N GLN A 641 -30.29 8.56 2.84
CA GLN A 641 -31.18 7.69 3.62
C GLN A 641 -30.40 6.55 4.30
N ASN A 642 -29.52 5.88 3.57
CA ASN A 642 -28.67 4.81 4.08
C ASN A 642 -27.76 5.29 5.22
N SER A 643 -27.15 6.45 5.05
CA SER A 643 -26.30 7.05 6.07
C SER A 643 -27.02 7.28 7.39
N LYS A 644 -28.30 7.69 7.36
CA LYS A 644 -29.12 7.85 8.57
C LYS A 644 -29.39 6.52 9.28
N ASN A 645 -29.42 5.43 8.53
CA ASN A 645 -29.57 4.07 9.04
C ASN A 645 -28.23 3.41 9.40
N GLY A 646 -27.11 4.16 9.33
CA GLY A 646 -25.76 3.65 9.58
C GLY A 646 -25.22 2.72 8.50
N ARG A 647 -25.89 2.61 7.33
CA ARG A 647 -25.52 1.74 6.23
C ARG A 647 -24.59 2.47 5.24
N ARG A 648 -23.54 1.82 4.76
CA ARG A 648 -22.66 2.32 3.72
C ARG A 648 -23.25 2.05 2.33
N THR A 649 -22.87 2.88 1.36
CA THR A 649 -23.29 2.72 -0.03
C THR A 649 -22.08 2.81 -0.97
N TRP A 650 -21.93 1.82 -1.82
CA TRP A 650 -20.95 1.77 -2.91
C TRP A 650 -21.64 2.12 -4.22
N ILE A 651 -21.03 3.00 -5.00
CA ILE A 651 -21.62 3.50 -6.24
C ILE A 651 -20.62 3.29 -7.36
N TYR A 652 -21.08 2.67 -8.43
CA TYR A 652 -20.32 2.47 -9.65
C TYR A 652 -20.95 3.28 -10.78
N CYS A 653 -20.19 4.17 -11.38
CA CYS A 653 -20.63 4.99 -12.54
C CYS A 653 -19.78 4.61 -13.73
N ASP A 654 -20.36 3.88 -14.68
CA ASP A 654 -19.69 3.58 -15.94
C ASP A 654 -19.80 4.75 -16.92
N GLU A 655 -18.83 4.88 -17.81
CA GLU A 655 -18.67 5.94 -18.81
C GLU A 655 -19.00 7.35 -18.26
N PHE A 656 -18.58 7.61 -17.02
CA PHE A 656 -18.96 8.82 -16.29
C PHE A 656 -18.43 10.13 -16.89
N TYR A 657 -17.48 10.09 -17.85
CA TYR A 657 -17.00 11.26 -18.60
C TYR A 657 -18.13 12.02 -19.30
N LEU A 658 -19.22 11.34 -19.64
CA LEU A 658 -20.39 11.95 -20.25
C LEU A 658 -21.02 13.07 -19.39
N LEU A 659 -20.85 13.00 -18.06
CA LEU A 659 -21.32 14.03 -17.13
C LEU A 659 -20.54 15.35 -17.22
N PHE A 660 -19.32 15.31 -17.76
CA PHE A 660 -18.45 16.49 -17.87
C PHE A 660 -18.63 17.27 -19.16
N LYS A 661 -19.50 16.80 -20.04
CA LYS A 661 -19.81 17.50 -21.32
C LYS A 661 -20.42 18.88 -21.08
N TYR A 662 -21.15 19.06 -19.98
CA TYR A 662 -21.81 20.32 -19.62
C TYR A 662 -21.32 20.82 -18.25
N GLU A 663 -21.08 22.12 -18.15
CA GLU A 663 -20.49 22.74 -16.95
C GLU A 663 -21.32 22.54 -15.67
N TYR A 664 -22.65 22.69 -15.76
CA TYR A 664 -23.53 22.51 -14.61
C TYR A 664 -23.58 21.07 -14.13
N SER A 665 -23.64 20.11 -15.05
CA SER A 665 -23.60 18.69 -14.70
C SER A 665 -22.28 18.31 -14.07
N ALA A 666 -21.16 18.80 -14.61
CA ALA A 666 -19.84 18.61 -14.03
C ALA A 666 -19.74 19.19 -12.60
N ASN A 667 -20.29 20.39 -12.39
CA ASN A 667 -20.29 21.03 -11.06
C ASN A 667 -21.23 20.30 -10.08
N PHE A 668 -22.39 19.83 -10.53
CA PHE A 668 -23.30 19.02 -9.73
C PHE A 668 -22.61 17.72 -9.28
N PHE A 669 -22.01 17.00 -10.23
CA PHE A 669 -21.29 15.75 -9.93
C PHE A 669 -20.09 15.98 -9.00
N TYR A 670 -19.35 17.06 -9.19
CA TYR A 670 -18.24 17.43 -8.32
C TYR A 670 -18.68 17.72 -6.87
N LYS A 671 -19.80 18.44 -6.70
CA LYS A 671 -20.38 18.67 -5.36
C LYS A 671 -20.79 17.34 -4.71
N LEU A 672 -21.43 16.46 -5.48
CA LEU A 672 -21.82 15.11 -5.05
C LEU A 672 -20.59 14.30 -4.65
N TRP A 673 -19.57 14.25 -5.49
CA TRP A 673 -18.29 13.55 -5.24
C TRP A 673 -17.63 13.97 -3.93
N LYS A 674 -17.63 15.27 -3.63
CA LYS A 674 -17.07 15.81 -2.38
C LYS A 674 -17.94 15.50 -1.15
N ARG A 675 -19.27 15.54 -1.30
CA ARG A 675 -20.21 15.42 -0.19
C ARG A 675 -20.49 13.97 0.21
N ILE A 676 -20.43 13.04 -0.74
CA ILE A 676 -20.87 11.66 -0.55
C ILE A 676 -20.14 10.95 0.58
N ARG A 677 -18.88 11.29 0.79
CA ARG A 677 -18.08 10.80 1.91
C ARG A 677 -18.72 11.08 3.28
N LYS A 678 -19.36 12.25 3.44
CA LYS A 678 -20.07 12.61 4.67
C LYS A 678 -21.17 11.62 5.02
N TYR A 679 -21.73 11.00 4.00
CA TYR A 679 -22.85 10.07 4.09
C TYR A 679 -22.41 8.61 4.00
N ASN A 680 -21.12 8.35 4.29
CA ASN A 680 -20.57 7.00 4.23
C ASN A 680 -20.73 6.35 2.83
N GLY A 681 -20.74 7.16 1.78
CA GLY A 681 -20.79 6.72 0.39
C GLY A 681 -19.39 6.72 -0.26
N LEU A 682 -19.18 5.81 -1.19
CA LEU A 682 -17.95 5.64 -1.97
C LEU A 682 -18.31 5.54 -3.45
N ILE A 683 -17.77 6.45 -4.27
CA ILE A 683 -18.00 6.45 -5.72
C ILE A 683 -16.79 5.87 -6.45
N THR A 684 -17.08 5.04 -7.44
CA THR A 684 -16.10 4.53 -8.42
C THR A 684 -16.52 4.99 -9.81
N GLY A 685 -15.71 5.84 -10.42
CA GLY A 685 -15.89 6.26 -11.81
C GLY A 685 -15.08 5.39 -12.75
N LEU A 686 -15.71 4.83 -13.79
CA LEU A 686 -15.06 4.05 -14.82
C LEU A 686 -15.09 4.84 -16.13
N THR A 687 -13.98 4.89 -16.87
CA THR A 687 -13.93 5.45 -18.21
C THR A 687 -12.81 4.86 -19.05
N GLN A 688 -13.08 4.75 -20.34
CA GLN A 688 -12.07 4.40 -21.35
C GLN A 688 -11.53 5.64 -22.08
N ASN A 689 -12.20 6.78 -21.97
CA ASN A 689 -11.84 8.04 -22.64
C ASN A 689 -11.17 9.01 -21.65
N CYS A 690 -9.90 8.77 -21.33
CA CYS A 690 -9.15 9.65 -20.43
C CYS A 690 -8.95 11.05 -21.03
N ASP A 691 -8.72 11.17 -22.34
CA ASP A 691 -8.56 12.47 -23.02
C ASP A 691 -9.80 13.37 -22.82
N GLU A 692 -11.00 12.83 -23.06
CA GLU A 692 -12.24 13.61 -22.86
C GLU A 692 -12.43 14.00 -21.39
N LEU A 693 -12.12 13.11 -20.47
CA LEU A 693 -12.17 13.39 -19.04
C LEU A 693 -11.20 14.51 -18.64
N LEU A 694 -9.96 14.43 -19.12
CA LEU A 694 -8.90 15.37 -18.76
C LEU A 694 -9.05 16.76 -19.41
N ARG A 695 -9.97 16.95 -20.36
CA ARG A 695 -10.35 18.29 -20.87
C ARG A 695 -11.12 19.11 -19.83
N SER A 696 -11.77 18.46 -18.85
CA SER A 696 -12.47 19.15 -17.78
C SER A 696 -11.52 19.44 -16.60
N ASP A 697 -11.35 20.71 -16.23
CA ASP A 697 -10.58 21.10 -15.05
C ASP A 697 -11.16 20.51 -13.77
N THR A 698 -12.49 20.40 -13.71
CA THR A 698 -13.20 19.76 -12.58
C THR A 698 -12.83 18.28 -12.45
N ALA A 699 -12.80 17.56 -13.55
CA ALA A 699 -12.41 16.15 -13.56
C ALA A 699 -10.92 15.97 -13.21
N ARG A 700 -10.04 16.83 -13.70
CA ARG A 700 -8.60 16.84 -13.30
C ARG A 700 -8.44 17.02 -11.80
N LEU A 701 -9.16 17.95 -11.19
CA LEU A 701 -9.16 18.17 -9.75
C LEU A 701 -9.68 16.94 -8.97
N MET A 702 -10.72 16.29 -9.45
CA MET A 702 -11.25 15.07 -8.84
C MET A 702 -10.23 13.94 -8.88
N LEU A 703 -9.60 13.72 -10.02
CA LEU A 703 -8.59 12.68 -10.23
C LEU A 703 -7.35 12.92 -9.36
N ALA A 704 -6.83 14.14 -9.34
CA ALA A 704 -5.65 14.52 -8.55
C ALA A 704 -5.88 14.34 -7.04
N ASN A 705 -7.12 14.58 -6.57
CA ASN A 705 -7.49 14.47 -5.16
C ASN A 705 -7.99 13.05 -4.75
N SER A 706 -8.04 12.11 -5.69
CA SER A 706 -8.46 10.74 -5.37
C SER A 706 -7.30 9.92 -4.83
N GLU A 707 -7.52 9.32 -3.67
CA GLU A 707 -6.49 8.50 -3.01
C GLU A 707 -6.51 7.04 -3.47
N PHE A 708 -7.55 6.61 -4.19
CA PHE A 708 -7.61 5.27 -4.76
C PHE A 708 -7.80 5.32 -6.27
N LEU A 709 -6.81 4.80 -7.01
CA LEU A 709 -6.82 4.80 -8.47
C LEU A 709 -6.38 3.43 -8.98
N ILE A 710 -7.04 2.95 -10.02
CA ILE A 710 -6.58 1.78 -10.80
C ILE A 710 -6.36 2.25 -12.23
N LEU A 711 -5.10 2.21 -12.65
CA LEU A 711 -4.65 2.57 -13.99
C LEU A 711 -4.29 1.29 -14.72
N LEU A 712 -5.10 0.89 -15.68
CA LEU A 712 -4.85 -0.24 -16.56
C LEU A 712 -4.11 0.23 -17.82
N ASN A 713 -4.07 -0.60 -18.86
CA ASN A 713 -3.43 -0.24 -20.12
C ASN A 713 -4.00 1.09 -20.68
N GLN A 714 -3.12 2.02 -21.06
CA GLN A 714 -3.48 3.37 -21.52
C GLN A 714 -3.03 3.61 -22.96
N SER A 715 -3.73 4.50 -23.67
CA SER A 715 -3.25 5.03 -24.96
C SER A 715 -1.97 5.86 -24.76
N ALA A 716 -1.21 6.10 -25.84
CA ALA A 716 0.03 6.86 -25.76
C ALA A 716 -0.19 8.30 -25.26
N THR A 717 -1.25 8.95 -25.74
CA THR A 717 -1.62 10.33 -25.37
C THR A 717 -2.08 10.42 -23.92
N ASP A 718 -3.01 9.55 -23.51
CA ASP A 718 -3.56 9.55 -22.15
C ASP A 718 -2.49 9.28 -21.10
N ARG A 719 -1.55 8.37 -21.41
CA ARG A 719 -0.44 8.00 -20.54
C ARG A 719 0.45 9.19 -20.18
N GLU A 720 0.81 10.03 -21.17
CA GLU A 720 1.66 11.20 -20.91
C GLU A 720 0.96 12.25 -20.05
N GLU A 721 -0.34 12.49 -20.26
CA GLU A 721 -1.11 13.41 -19.44
C GLU A 721 -1.30 12.90 -18.01
N LEU A 722 -1.63 11.62 -17.85
CA LEU A 722 -1.76 10.98 -16.54
C LEU A 722 -0.42 10.98 -15.78
N ALA A 723 0.70 10.75 -16.48
CA ALA A 723 2.02 10.80 -15.87
C ALA A 723 2.32 12.16 -15.25
N LYS A 724 2.04 13.24 -15.99
CA LYS A 724 2.23 14.61 -15.49
C LYS A 724 1.30 14.94 -14.33
N LEU A 725 0.02 14.53 -14.41
CA LEU A 725 -0.99 14.84 -13.38
C LEU A 725 -0.75 14.08 -12.08
N LEU A 726 -0.33 12.82 -12.16
CA LEU A 726 -0.21 11.89 -11.03
C LEU A 726 1.24 11.68 -10.57
N HIS A 727 2.21 12.34 -11.23
CA HIS A 727 3.65 12.20 -10.95
C HIS A 727 4.13 10.74 -11.05
N ILE A 728 3.80 10.08 -12.18
CA ILE A 728 4.20 8.71 -12.47
C ILE A 728 5.53 8.74 -13.22
N SER A 729 6.53 7.98 -12.77
CA SER A 729 7.84 7.88 -13.41
C SER A 729 7.79 7.08 -14.72
N ASP A 730 8.80 7.26 -15.60
CA ASP A 730 8.89 6.52 -16.87
C ASP A 730 8.96 5.00 -16.67
N THR A 731 9.62 4.54 -15.62
CA THR A 731 9.67 3.12 -15.27
C THR A 731 8.30 2.59 -14.86
N GLN A 732 7.55 3.36 -14.08
CA GLN A 732 6.18 3.01 -13.69
C GLN A 732 5.23 3.03 -14.88
N LEU A 733 5.42 3.95 -15.86
CA LEU A 733 4.63 4.00 -17.09
C LEU A 733 4.69 2.69 -17.88
N GLY A 734 5.79 1.95 -17.79
CA GLY A 734 5.91 0.62 -18.41
C GLY A 734 4.85 -0.38 -17.94
N TYR A 735 4.29 -0.20 -16.74
CA TYR A 735 3.24 -1.08 -16.20
C TYR A 735 1.81 -0.75 -16.69
N ILE A 736 1.65 0.36 -17.43
CA ILE A 736 0.38 0.74 -18.07
C ILE A 736 0.52 0.92 -19.58
N THR A 737 1.62 0.38 -20.15
CA THR A 737 1.97 0.47 -21.57
C THR A 737 2.01 -0.92 -22.18
N ASP A 738 1.11 -1.20 -23.13
CA ASP A 738 1.05 -2.47 -23.87
C ASP A 738 1.08 -3.72 -22.97
N VAL A 739 0.41 -3.63 -21.83
CA VAL A 739 0.32 -4.71 -20.84
C VAL A 739 -0.93 -5.56 -21.06
N PRO A 740 -0.91 -6.83 -20.63
CA PRO A 740 -2.10 -7.69 -20.66
C PRO A 740 -3.26 -7.12 -19.84
N ALA A 741 -4.49 -7.56 -20.20
CA ALA A 741 -5.67 -7.21 -19.41
C ALA A 741 -5.51 -7.64 -17.94
N GLY A 742 -5.96 -6.80 -17.01
CA GLY A 742 -5.82 -7.02 -15.57
C GLY A 742 -4.45 -6.66 -15.01
N CYS A 743 -3.54 -6.09 -15.82
CA CYS A 743 -2.26 -5.54 -15.36
C CYS A 743 -2.29 -4.02 -15.34
N GLY A 744 -1.57 -3.40 -14.40
CA GLY A 744 -1.56 -1.95 -14.30
C GLY A 744 -0.87 -1.42 -13.05
N LEU A 745 -1.26 -0.20 -12.66
CA LEU A 745 -0.84 0.47 -11.43
C LEU A 745 -2.05 0.68 -10.52
N ILE A 746 -1.89 0.39 -9.23
CA ILE A 746 -2.86 0.69 -8.18
C ILE A 746 -2.28 1.72 -7.23
N ARG A 747 -3.00 2.82 -7.01
CA ARG A 747 -2.71 3.82 -5.99
C ARG A 747 -3.64 3.62 -4.81
N CYS A 748 -3.09 3.54 -3.61
CA CYS A 748 -3.85 3.51 -2.36
C CYS A 748 -3.20 4.46 -1.35
N GLY A 749 -3.83 5.62 -1.13
CA GLY A 749 -3.22 6.71 -0.37
C GLY A 749 -1.93 7.22 -1.03
N GLY A 750 -0.84 7.20 -0.29
CA GLY A 750 0.48 7.61 -0.80
C GLY A 750 1.25 6.49 -1.52
N GLN A 751 0.71 5.28 -1.62
CA GLN A 751 1.37 4.13 -2.21
C GLN A 751 0.92 3.95 -3.67
N LEU A 752 1.87 3.76 -4.58
CA LEU A 752 1.62 3.44 -5.99
C LEU A 752 2.34 2.15 -6.35
N VAL A 753 1.59 1.08 -6.63
CA VAL A 753 2.12 -0.27 -6.75
C VAL A 753 1.72 -0.87 -8.10
N PRO A 754 2.66 -1.46 -8.86
CA PRO A 754 2.30 -2.21 -10.05
C PRO A 754 1.64 -3.53 -9.65
N PHE A 755 0.57 -3.89 -10.37
CA PHE A 755 -0.19 -5.08 -10.05
C PHE A 755 -0.50 -5.94 -11.27
N THR A 756 -0.78 -7.20 -10.99
CA THR A 756 -1.33 -8.16 -11.95
C THR A 756 -2.51 -8.86 -11.29
N ASN A 757 -3.61 -8.94 -12.00
CA ASN A 757 -4.80 -9.67 -11.56
C ASN A 757 -5.31 -10.55 -12.69
N ALA A 758 -5.02 -11.84 -12.58
CA ALA A 758 -5.50 -12.87 -13.49
C ALA A 758 -6.52 -13.74 -12.78
N PHE A 759 -7.80 -13.38 -12.91
CA PHE A 759 -8.88 -14.19 -12.34
C PHE A 759 -9.01 -15.53 -13.10
N PRO A 760 -9.22 -16.68 -12.42
CA PRO A 760 -9.33 -17.98 -13.07
C PRO A 760 -10.54 -18.06 -14.02
N GLN A 761 -10.30 -18.34 -15.30
CA GLN A 761 -11.32 -18.34 -16.34
C GLN A 761 -12.31 -19.51 -16.28
N ASN A 762 -11.97 -20.56 -15.55
CA ASN A 762 -12.79 -21.78 -15.41
C ASN A 762 -13.83 -21.69 -14.27
N THR A 763 -14.05 -20.52 -13.71
CA THR A 763 -14.95 -20.27 -12.58
C THR A 763 -16.29 -19.67 -13.05
N ASP A 764 -17.36 -19.90 -12.29
CA ASP A 764 -18.66 -19.29 -12.56
C ASP A 764 -18.63 -17.78 -12.29
N LEU A 765 -17.88 -17.35 -11.28
CA LEU A 765 -17.63 -15.92 -11.01
C LEU A 765 -16.97 -15.23 -12.20
N TYR A 766 -15.98 -15.85 -12.85
CA TYR A 766 -15.37 -15.26 -14.06
C TYR A 766 -16.42 -15.06 -15.16
N ARG A 767 -17.26 -16.08 -15.42
CA ARG A 767 -18.29 -16.00 -16.44
C ARG A 767 -19.34 -14.94 -16.15
N LEU A 768 -19.69 -14.71 -14.90
CA LEU A 768 -20.60 -13.62 -14.48
C LEU A 768 -19.96 -12.23 -14.65
N MET A 769 -18.67 -12.12 -14.42
CA MET A 769 -17.95 -10.85 -14.50
C MET A 769 -17.45 -10.52 -15.92
N SER A 770 -17.28 -11.54 -16.79
CA SER A 770 -16.79 -11.35 -18.17
C SER A 770 -17.79 -10.54 -19.00
N THR A 771 -17.26 -9.63 -19.82
CA THR A 771 -18.03 -8.89 -20.85
C THR A 771 -17.75 -9.39 -22.27
N ARG A 772 -16.94 -10.46 -22.42
CA ARG A 772 -16.59 -11.00 -23.73
C ARG A 772 -17.71 -11.85 -24.30
N PRO A 773 -18.12 -11.59 -25.56
CA PRO A 773 -19.10 -12.45 -26.21
C PRO A 773 -18.62 -13.92 -26.26
N GLY A 774 -19.46 -14.85 -25.82
CA GLY A 774 -19.18 -16.28 -25.77
C GLY A 774 -18.53 -16.82 -24.47
N GLU A 775 -18.14 -15.92 -23.54
CA GLU A 775 -17.66 -16.31 -22.20
C GLU A 775 -18.72 -16.08 -21.09
N MET A 776 -19.81 -15.37 -21.41
CA MET A 776 -20.88 -15.09 -20.46
C MET A 776 -21.70 -16.35 -20.14
N LEU A 777 -22.14 -16.48 -18.89
CA LEU A 777 -23.22 -17.41 -18.50
C LEU A 777 -24.52 -16.93 -19.17
N ASN A 778 -25.17 -17.81 -19.94
CA ASN A 778 -26.51 -17.57 -20.53
C ASN A 778 -27.59 -17.57 -19.47
#